data_3065cbe46e74ab5bcc70ba7c3aac2a2e
#
_entry.id   3065cbe46e74ab5bcc70ba7c3aac2a2e
#
_cell.length_a   1.000
_cell.length_b   1.000
_cell.length_c   1.000
_cell.angle_alpha   90.00
_cell.angle_beta   90.00
_cell.angle_gamma   90.00
#
_symmetry.space_group_name_H-M   'P 1'
#
loop_
_entity.id
_entity.type
_entity.pdbx_description
1 polymer ?
#
loop_
_entity_poly.entity_id
_entity_poly.type
_entity_poly.pdbx_seq_one_letter_code
_entity_poly.pdbx_strand_id
1 'polypeptide(L)'
;MAAHIRALSLWRRVTFTKLSGGVRSCSTPSGTQVHEHFTSKTVRRMFIDFFKEKHQHRAVPSSPVRPRGDPSLLFVNAGMNQFKPILLGCADPRSEMASYRRAVNSQKCVRAGGKHNDLEDVGRDVYHHTFFEMLGNWSFGDYFKVEACAMAWHLLTEVYRIPAERLYVSYFSGDAANGLPADEETRQIWLSLGVSPDHVLPFGMMDNFWEMGETGPCGPCTEIHYDHVGSRHAGALINTGSPAVVEIWNLVFMQYSREADGGLRPLPMCSVDTGMGLERLVTVLQGKRSNYDTDLFTPLLSAIHQCSKAPTYRGRTGEEDDGRVDMGYRVVADHIRTLCVCIADGVHPGMTGAEVSCLLLVLRRILRRAVRFSTEVLQAPEGALASLVPTVAHILGDAYPELHTEMDRVSIININETQFLASLRQGRRVIDRTLSKMDRDDEFPAPVAWALHHNLGFPLDLIYLMLEERSATLDRLGLERLSEGGAGERGLHLDLQCLAELQSRGVPHTDDSFKYSYSLQQDGTYMFPGCSATVMALYCNQSLLSEVGRGQRCGMVLDRTCFYAEQGGQTHDQGYFTKDGLQDVLFPVECARLAGGYVVHELTATETLRTGDQIQLHVDETRRVACMEKHTAAHMLNFALRELLGSGVAQRGSHVTADRLRFDFSSKSSLSVSQLQEVERLIQRIIKENHVVHTQEVPLARANEIAGLRTVDEVYPDPVRVVSVGLPVSELLHDHTPRRVSVELCCGTHLLRTGGIRHLVITSERQMVKGISRIVAVTGDDAKQVGSGRFYCL
;
A
#
# COMPACT_ATOMS: atom_id res chain seq x y z
N MET A 1 -31.95 -30.59 1.49
CA MET A 1 -31.93 -31.17 0.15
C MET A 1 -33.24 -30.96 -0.64
N ALA A 2 -34.47 -31.18 -0.13
CA ALA A 2 -35.70 -31.06 -0.92
C ALA A 2 -36.08 -29.59 -1.28
N ALA A 3 -35.64 -28.57 -0.57
CA ALA A 3 -35.97 -27.17 -0.85
C ALA A 3 -35.07 -26.54 -1.96
N HIS A 4 -33.84 -27.03 -2.14
CA HIS A 4 -32.92 -26.51 -3.17
C HIS A 4 -33.23 -27.05 -4.57
N ILE A 5 -33.82 -28.24 -4.69
CA ILE A 5 -34.21 -28.83 -6.01
C ILE A 5 -35.37 -28.03 -6.62
N ARG A 6 -36.21 -27.36 -5.82
CA ARG A 6 -37.32 -26.52 -6.35
C ARG A 6 -36.83 -25.19 -6.96
N ALA A 7 -35.69 -24.64 -6.56
CA ALA A 7 -35.15 -23.42 -7.15
C ALA A 7 -34.68 -23.64 -8.61
N LEU A 8 -34.09 -24.78 -8.91
CA LEU A 8 -33.67 -25.13 -10.27
C LEU A 8 -34.82 -25.33 -11.27
N SER A 9 -36.03 -25.72 -10.80
CA SER A 9 -37.20 -25.90 -11.66
C SER A 9 -37.90 -24.58 -12.03
N LEU A 10 -37.71 -23.53 -11.25
CA LEU A 10 -38.25 -22.19 -11.54
C LEU A 10 -37.47 -21.43 -12.62
N TRP A 11 -36.19 -21.68 -12.75
CA TRP A 11 -35.35 -21.06 -13.77
C TRP A 11 -35.60 -21.57 -15.20
N ARG A 12 -36.13 -22.80 -15.36
CA ARG A 12 -36.52 -23.34 -16.67
C ARG A 12 -37.84 -22.79 -17.23
N ARG A 13 -38.58 -21.95 -16.51
CA ARG A 13 -39.93 -21.48 -16.94
C ARG A 13 -40.01 -20.03 -17.42
N VAL A 14 -38.89 -19.26 -17.43
CA VAL A 14 -38.92 -17.83 -17.78
C VAL A 14 -38.41 -17.50 -19.19
N THR A 15 -38.08 -18.48 -20.01
CA THR A 15 -37.69 -18.17 -21.40
C THR A 15 -38.40 -19.10 -22.37
N PHE A 16 -39.53 -18.72 -22.94
CA PHE A 16 -39.92 -19.02 -24.31
C PHE A 16 -41.27 -18.33 -24.65
N THR A 17 -41.18 -17.07 -25.12
CA THR A 17 -42.14 -16.53 -26.08
C THR A 17 -41.46 -16.47 -27.44
N LYS A 18 -41.81 -17.42 -28.29
CA LYS A 18 -41.44 -17.42 -29.71
C LYS A 18 -42.19 -16.27 -30.41
N LEU A 19 -41.47 -15.35 -31.00
CA LEU A 19 -41.94 -14.52 -32.11
C LEU A 19 -41.44 -15.17 -33.41
N SER A 20 -42.32 -15.77 -34.16
CA SER A 20 -42.14 -16.27 -35.51
C SER A 20 -42.15 -15.08 -36.51
N GLY A 21 -41.07 -14.93 -37.28
CA GLY A 21 -40.99 -13.93 -38.37
C GLY A 21 -39.78 -14.16 -39.24
N GLY A 22 -40.02 -14.77 -40.42
CA GLY A 22 -39.30 -14.51 -41.68
C GLY A 22 -37.87 -14.97 -41.83
N VAL A 23 -37.67 -16.19 -42.33
CA VAL A 23 -36.39 -16.66 -42.88
C VAL A 23 -36.02 -15.87 -44.15
N ARG A 24 -34.96 -15.10 -44.11
CA ARG A 24 -34.14 -14.74 -45.28
C ARG A 24 -32.75 -15.32 -45.07
N SER A 25 -32.40 -16.21 -45.99
CA SER A 25 -31.04 -16.75 -46.08
C SER A 25 -30.06 -15.63 -46.37
N CYS A 26 -29.05 -15.44 -45.51
CA CYS A 26 -27.88 -14.67 -45.80
C CYS A 26 -26.64 -15.54 -45.52
N SER A 27 -25.80 -15.57 -46.50
CA SER A 27 -24.51 -16.23 -46.58
C SER A 27 -23.65 -15.92 -45.36
N THR A 28 -22.94 -16.94 -44.86
CA THR A 28 -21.91 -16.93 -43.83
C THR A 28 -20.87 -15.85 -44.13
N PRO A 29 -20.64 -14.89 -43.20
CA PRO A 29 -19.43 -14.08 -43.23
C PRO A 29 -18.30 -14.85 -42.50
N SER A 30 -17.16 -14.89 -43.17
CA SER A 30 -15.86 -15.35 -42.67
C SER A 30 -15.56 -14.72 -41.28
N GLY A 31 -14.92 -15.52 -40.41
CA GLY A 31 -14.71 -15.28 -38.98
C GLY A 31 -13.82 -14.13 -38.55
N THR A 32 -13.88 -12.94 -39.19
CA THR A 32 -13.07 -11.75 -38.85
C THR A 32 -13.83 -10.58 -38.26
N GLN A 33 -15.15 -10.61 -38.17
CA GLN A 33 -15.94 -9.45 -37.71
C GLN A 33 -16.42 -9.48 -36.23
N VAL A 34 -16.19 -10.55 -35.48
CA VAL A 34 -16.68 -10.64 -34.08
C VAL A 34 -15.71 -9.96 -33.07
N HIS A 35 -14.46 -9.72 -33.44
CA HIS A 35 -13.42 -9.26 -32.51
C HIS A 35 -13.34 -7.75 -32.30
N GLU A 36 -13.90 -6.93 -33.18
CA GLU A 36 -13.82 -5.44 -33.05
C GLU A 36 -14.70 -4.84 -31.94
N HIS A 37 -15.60 -5.62 -31.31
CA HIS A 37 -16.54 -5.12 -30.30
C HIS A 37 -16.08 -5.26 -28.84
N PHE A 38 -15.05 -6.04 -28.53
CA PHE A 38 -14.60 -6.28 -27.16
C PHE A 38 -13.36 -5.45 -26.79
N THR A 39 -13.51 -4.11 -26.71
CA THR A 39 -12.47 -3.29 -26.09
C THR A 39 -12.40 -3.55 -24.58
N SER A 40 -11.24 -3.34 -23.96
CA SER A 40 -11.05 -3.48 -22.51
C SER A 40 -12.07 -2.69 -21.70
N LYS A 41 -12.38 -1.45 -22.13
CA LYS A 41 -13.44 -0.60 -21.57
C LYS A 41 -14.83 -1.26 -21.66
N THR A 42 -15.16 -1.84 -22.81
CA THR A 42 -16.45 -2.52 -23.00
C THR A 42 -16.55 -3.79 -22.15
N VAL A 43 -15.49 -4.60 -22.10
CA VAL A 43 -15.43 -5.82 -21.29
C VAL A 43 -15.61 -5.51 -19.81
N ARG A 44 -14.89 -4.52 -19.28
CA ARG A 44 -15.02 -4.06 -17.88
C ARG A 44 -16.45 -3.60 -17.57
N ARG A 45 -17.05 -2.78 -18.43
CA ARG A 45 -18.42 -2.31 -18.26
C ARG A 45 -19.43 -3.47 -18.28
N MET A 46 -19.31 -4.39 -19.24
CA MET A 46 -20.20 -5.56 -19.34
C MET A 46 -20.18 -6.41 -18.07
N PHE A 47 -19.00 -6.61 -17.46
CA PHE A 47 -18.86 -7.32 -16.17
C PHE A 47 -19.62 -6.60 -15.06
N ILE A 48 -19.36 -5.31 -14.88
CA ILE A 48 -19.99 -4.52 -13.81
C ILE A 48 -21.51 -4.46 -14.00
N ASP A 49 -21.99 -4.17 -15.22
CA ASP A 49 -23.41 -4.08 -15.52
C ASP A 49 -24.13 -5.43 -15.34
N PHE A 50 -23.49 -6.56 -15.70
CA PHE A 50 -24.04 -7.89 -15.50
C PHE A 50 -24.34 -8.17 -14.01
N PHE A 51 -23.38 -7.92 -13.13
CA PHE A 51 -23.58 -8.16 -11.70
C PHE A 51 -24.48 -7.10 -11.06
N LYS A 52 -24.35 -5.84 -11.43
CA LYS A 52 -25.13 -4.73 -10.89
C LYS A 52 -26.61 -4.84 -11.28
N GLU A 53 -26.92 -5.01 -12.56
CA GLU A 53 -28.28 -4.88 -13.07
C GLU A 53 -29.06 -6.20 -12.97
N LYS A 54 -28.40 -7.35 -13.24
CA LYS A 54 -29.08 -8.66 -13.22
C LYS A 54 -29.02 -9.35 -11.87
N HIS A 55 -27.97 -9.09 -11.08
CA HIS A 55 -27.73 -9.81 -9.82
C HIS A 55 -27.66 -8.89 -8.59
N GLN A 56 -28.09 -7.61 -8.73
CA GLN A 56 -28.25 -6.66 -7.63
C GLN A 56 -26.97 -6.43 -6.77
N HIS A 57 -25.81 -6.54 -7.38
CA HIS A 57 -24.56 -6.19 -6.72
C HIS A 57 -24.39 -4.68 -6.66
N ARG A 58 -23.83 -4.20 -5.56
CA ARG A 58 -23.47 -2.81 -5.42
C ARG A 58 -22.14 -2.56 -6.13
N ALA A 59 -22.12 -1.62 -7.06
CA ALA A 59 -20.85 -1.18 -7.67
C ALA A 59 -20.06 -0.36 -6.65
N VAL A 60 -18.86 -0.81 -6.31
CA VAL A 60 -17.96 -0.19 -5.32
C VAL A 60 -16.71 0.31 -6.03
N PRO A 61 -16.23 1.53 -5.79
CA PRO A 61 -14.97 2.01 -6.37
C PRO A 61 -13.78 1.11 -6.01
N SER A 62 -12.77 1.08 -6.88
CA SER A 62 -11.48 0.47 -6.55
C SER A 62 -10.85 1.15 -5.34
N SER A 63 -10.35 0.40 -4.39
CA SER A 63 -9.48 0.97 -3.36
C SER A 63 -8.13 1.37 -3.96
N PRO A 64 -7.40 2.32 -3.33
CA PRO A 64 -6.02 2.58 -3.70
C PRO A 64 -5.15 1.33 -3.56
N VAL A 65 -4.07 1.25 -4.37
CA VAL A 65 -3.12 0.12 -4.31
C VAL A 65 -2.34 0.05 -3.00
N ARG A 66 -2.27 1.16 -2.25
CA ARG A 66 -1.74 1.18 -0.89
C ARG A 66 -2.83 0.69 0.07
N PRO A 67 -2.63 -0.43 0.79
CA PRO A 67 -3.59 -0.92 1.77
C PRO A 67 -3.83 0.13 2.86
N ARG A 68 -5.11 0.42 3.17
CA ARG A 68 -5.47 1.29 4.27
C ARG A 68 -5.78 0.46 5.50
N GLY A 69 -4.98 0.64 6.58
CA GLY A 69 -5.22 -0.02 7.86
C GLY A 69 -4.83 -1.51 7.92
N ASP A 70 -4.21 -2.07 6.88
CA ASP A 70 -3.68 -3.44 6.89
C ASP A 70 -2.16 -3.45 6.71
N PRO A 71 -1.37 -3.52 7.81
CA PRO A 71 0.08 -3.57 7.72
C PRO A 71 0.61 -4.94 7.25
N SER A 72 -0.22 -5.99 7.18
CA SER A 72 0.18 -7.32 6.72
C SER A 72 0.39 -7.37 5.19
N LEU A 73 -0.15 -6.39 4.46
CA LEU A 73 -0.06 -6.30 3.01
C LEU A 73 0.83 -5.15 2.57
N LEU A 74 1.74 -5.44 1.65
CA LEU A 74 2.58 -4.41 1.03
C LEU A 74 1.78 -3.58 0.01
N PHE A 75 1.04 -4.26 -0.86
CA PHE A 75 0.11 -3.69 -1.84
C PHE A 75 -1.22 -4.43 -1.80
N VAL A 76 -2.26 -3.80 -2.31
CA VAL A 76 -3.51 -4.50 -2.62
C VAL A 76 -3.22 -5.49 -3.75
N ASN A 77 -3.25 -6.77 -3.46
CA ASN A 77 -2.89 -7.88 -4.36
C ASN A 77 -4.10 -8.67 -4.87
N ALA A 78 -5.28 -8.43 -4.28
CA ALA A 78 -6.54 -9.07 -4.64
C ALA A 78 -7.73 -8.13 -4.39
N GLY A 79 -8.83 -8.36 -5.11
CA GLY A 79 -10.04 -7.55 -5.00
C GLY A 79 -10.66 -7.55 -3.61
N MET A 80 -10.54 -8.66 -2.88
CA MET A 80 -11.12 -8.83 -1.55
C MET A 80 -10.42 -8.02 -0.44
N ASN A 81 -9.21 -7.51 -0.66
CA ASN A 81 -8.45 -6.86 0.41
C ASN A 81 -9.22 -5.70 1.06
N GLN A 82 -9.95 -4.90 0.28
CA GLN A 82 -10.79 -3.82 0.81
C GLN A 82 -11.99 -4.31 1.64
N PHE A 83 -12.43 -5.56 1.44
CA PHE A 83 -13.58 -6.17 2.13
C PHE A 83 -13.19 -7.09 3.29
N LYS A 84 -11.88 -7.23 3.59
CA LYS A 84 -11.38 -8.05 4.69
C LYS A 84 -12.11 -7.79 6.02
N PRO A 85 -12.44 -6.54 6.42
CA PRO A 85 -13.19 -6.30 7.65
C PRO A 85 -14.59 -6.95 7.67
N ILE A 86 -15.28 -7.02 6.52
CA ILE A 86 -16.59 -7.69 6.44
C ILE A 86 -16.41 -9.20 6.60
N LEU A 87 -15.43 -9.78 5.88
CA LEU A 87 -15.16 -11.23 5.91
C LEU A 87 -14.81 -11.71 7.32
N LEU A 88 -14.04 -10.91 8.08
CA LEU A 88 -13.69 -11.18 9.47
C LEU A 88 -14.79 -10.81 10.48
N GLY A 89 -15.87 -10.17 10.06
CA GLY A 89 -16.96 -9.71 10.93
C GLY A 89 -16.58 -8.52 11.82
N CYS A 90 -15.53 -7.77 11.48
CA CYS A 90 -15.02 -6.63 12.25
C CYS A 90 -15.23 -5.26 11.56
N ALA A 91 -16.11 -5.18 10.56
CA ALA A 91 -16.46 -3.91 9.93
C ALA A 91 -17.15 -2.96 10.93
N ASP A 92 -16.77 -1.68 10.93
CA ASP A 92 -17.45 -0.67 11.77
C ASP A 92 -18.95 -0.65 11.43
N PRO A 93 -19.84 -0.96 12.40
CA PRO A 93 -21.28 -0.99 12.17
C PRO A 93 -21.86 0.32 11.61
N ARG A 94 -21.17 1.44 11.81
CA ARG A 94 -21.57 2.77 11.31
C ARG A 94 -21.07 3.06 9.90
N SER A 95 -20.16 2.21 9.38
CA SER A 95 -19.65 2.36 8.03
C SER A 95 -20.68 1.87 7.00
N GLU A 96 -20.65 2.49 5.82
CA GLU A 96 -21.44 2.03 4.68
C GLU A 96 -21.10 0.57 4.31
N MET A 97 -19.83 0.20 4.48
CA MET A 97 -19.28 -1.14 4.20
C MET A 97 -19.98 -2.24 5.01
N ALA A 98 -20.36 -1.97 6.28
CA ALA A 98 -21.08 -2.94 7.11
C ALA A 98 -22.47 -3.35 6.56
N SER A 99 -23.04 -2.54 5.66
CA SER A 99 -24.32 -2.81 5.00
C SER A 99 -24.21 -3.64 3.72
N TYR A 100 -23.01 -3.92 3.23
CA TYR A 100 -22.82 -4.64 1.97
C TYR A 100 -23.19 -6.11 2.10
N ARG A 101 -24.04 -6.59 1.21
CA ARG A 101 -24.34 -8.02 1.03
C ARG A 101 -23.78 -8.56 -0.26
N ARG A 102 -23.75 -7.74 -1.31
CA ARG A 102 -23.17 -8.04 -2.62
C ARG A 102 -22.39 -6.85 -3.12
N ALA A 103 -21.20 -7.06 -3.65
CA ALA A 103 -20.39 -6.01 -4.25
C ALA A 103 -19.83 -6.46 -5.60
N VAL A 104 -19.50 -5.49 -6.48
CA VAL A 104 -18.84 -5.70 -7.76
C VAL A 104 -17.92 -4.52 -8.05
N ASN A 105 -16.72 -4.77 -8.56
CA ASN A 105 -15.84 -3.71 -9.08
C ASN A 105 -14.77 -4.24 -10.05
N SER A 106 -13.95 -3.29 -10.55
CA SER A 106 -12.63 -3.53 -11.12
C SER A 106 -11.61 -2.97 -10.16
N GLN A 107 -10.84 -3.83 -9.48
CA GLN A 107 -9.87 -3.46 -8.45
C GLN A 107 -8.47 -3.35 -9.04
N LYS A 108 -7.78 -2.24 -8.74
CA LYS A 108 -6.34 -2.08 -8.98
C LYS A 108 -5.56 -3.03 -8.09
N CYS A 109 -4.80 -3.96 -8.68
CA CYS A 109 -3.97 -4.91 -7.95
C CYS A 109 -2.50 -4.78 -8.34
N VAL A 110 -1.60 -4.88 -7.34
CA VAL A 110 -0.15 -4.88 -7.55
C VAL A 110 0.46 -6.11 -6.87
N ARG A 111 1.10 -6.98 -7.66
CA ARG A 111 1.82 -8.17 -7.21
C ARG A 111 3.32 -8.01 -7.43
N ALA A 112 3.98 -7.39 -6.47
CA ALA A 112 5.41 -7.08 -6.53
C ALA A 112 6.11 -7.28 -5.18
N GLY A 113 5.72 -8.31 -4.44
CA GLY A 113 6.30 -8.69 -3.14
C GLY A 113 5.32 -9.45 -2.24
N GLY A 114 5.82 -10.09 -1.20
CA GLY A 114 5.04 -10.95 -0.32
C GLY A 114 4.76 -12.33 -0.93
N LYS A 115 3.65 -12.99 -0.50
CA LYS A 115 3.24 -14.31 -0.97
C LYS A 115 2.94 -14.32 -2.48
N HIS A 116 2.37 -13.24 -3.00
CA HIS A 116 2.07 -13.07 -4.43
C HIS A 116 3.06 -12.07 -5.04
N ASN A 117 4.00 -12.56 -5.87
CA ASN A 117 5.07 -11.73 -6.44
C ASN A 117 5.36 -12.14 -7.88
N ASP A 118 4.81 -11.38 -8.83
CA ASP A 118 4.95 -11.63 -10.27
C ASP A 118 6.10 -10.82 -10.91
N LEU A 119 6.83 -9.99 -10.11
CA LEU A 119 7.82 -9.04 -10.61
C LEU A 119 8.91 -9.69 -11.48
N GLU A 120 9.37 -10.88 -11.13
CA GLU A 120 10.44 -11.58 -11.87
C GLU A 120 9.96 -12.21 -13.17
N ASP A 121 8.66 -12.57 -13.24
CA ASP A 121 8.07 -13.24 -14.40
C ASP A 121 7.65 -12.22 -15.48
N VAL A 122 7.39 -10.98 -15.07
CA VAL A 122 7.06 -9.89 -16.00
C VAL A 122 8.13 -9.72 -17.07
N GLY A 123 7.70 -9.82 -18.31
CA GLY A 123 8.52 -9.72 -19.51
C GLY A 123 9.08 -11.07 -19.99
N ARG A 124 9.19 -12.09 -19.12
CA ARG A 124 9.63 -13.44 -19.51
C ARG A 124 8.52 -14.19 -20.22
N ASP A 125 7.30 -14.05 -19.75
CA ASP A 125 6.11 -14.61 -20.37
C ASP A 125 5.20 -13.53 -20.98
N VAL A 126 3.99 -13.91 -21.36
CA VAL A 126 3.03 -13.06 -22.09
C VAL A 126 1.77 -12.72 -21.30
N TYR A 127 1.67 -13.10 -20.00
CA TYR A 127 0.43 -12.98 -19.23
C TYR A 127 0.62 -12.51 -17.75
N HIS A 128 1.85 -12.46 -17.19
CA HIS A 128 2.09 -11.89 -15.86
C HIS A 128 2.34 -10.39 -15.91
N HIS A 129 1.81 -9.69 -14.91
CA HIS A 129 1.91 -8.25 -14.75
C HIS A 129 2.17 -7.85 -13.31
N THR A 130 2.96 -6.79 -13.06
CA THR A 130 3.08 -6.20 -11.72
C THR A 130 1.81 -5.45 -11.33
N PHE A 131 1.22 -4.69 -12.25
CA PHE A 131 -0.09 -4.08 -12.10
C PHE A 131 -1.09 -4.70 -13.08
N PHE A 132 -2.25 -5.11 -12.57
CA PHE A 132 -3.35 -5.60 -13.38
C PHE A 132 -4.70 -5.21 -12.75
N GLU A 133 -5.74 -5.31 -13.56
CA GLU A 133 -7.11 -5.08 -13.12
C GLU A 133 -7.78 -6.42 -12.76
N MET A 134 -8.24 -6.53 -11.51
CA MET A 134 -9.02 -7.68 -11.07
C MET A 134 -10.50 -7.32 -11.06
N LEU A 135 -11.25 -7.92 -11.98
CA LEU A 135 -12.71 -7.88 -11.96
C LEU A 135 -13.21 -8.83 -10.86
N GLY A 136 -13.95 -8.30 -9.91
CA GLY A 136 -14.42 -9.07 -8.77
C GLY A 136 -15.89 -8.89 -8.47
N ASN A 137 -16.53 -9.97 -8.02
CA ASN A 137 -17.86 -9.94 -7.42
C ASN A 137 -17.85 -10.72 -6.11
N TRP A 138 -18.57 -10.20 -5.12
CA TRP A 138 -18.56 -10.68 -3.74
C TRP A 138 -19.97 -10.93 -3.24
N SER A 139 -20.07 -11.97 -2.39
CA SER A 139 -21.26 -12.23 -1.55
C SER A 139 -20.80 -12.32 -0.10
N PHE A 140 -21.44 -11.54 0.76
CA PHE A 140 -21.18 -11.52 2.19
C PHE A 140 -22.39 -12.14 2.92
N GLY A 141 -22.37 -13.49 3.04
CA GLY A 141 -23.43 -14.26 3.67
C GLY A 141 -24.79 -14.24 2.96
N ASP A 142 -24.84 -13.94 1.64
CA ASP A 142 -26.10 -13.85 0.89
C ASP A 142 -26.27 -15.06 -0.05
N TYR A 143 -25.41 -15.25 -1.03
CA TYR A 143 -25.37 -16.45 -1.88
C TYR A 143 -24.04 -17.18 -1.73
N PHE A 144 -23.97 -18.43 -2.21
CA PHE A 144 -22.75 -19.22 -2.08
C PHE A 144 -22.44 -19.97 -3.40
N LYS A 145 -21.92 -21.19 -3.34
CA LYS A 145 -21.33 -21.95 -4.46
C LYS A 145 -22.22 -22.08 -5.70
N VAL A 146 -23.50 -22.44 -5.49
CA VAL A 146 -24.43 -22.72 -6.60
C VAL A 146 -24.64 -21.50 -7.47
N GLU A 147 -24.97 -20.38 -6.86
CA GLU A 147 -25.23 -19.12 -7.56
C GLU A 147 -23.93 -18.56 -8.15
N ALA A 148 -22.80 -18.64 -7.43
CA ALA A 148 -21.51 -18.15 -7.90
C ALA A 148 -21.10 -18.85 -9.20
N CYS A 149 -21.09 -20.19 -9.22
CA CYS A 149 -20.75 -20.97 -10.40
C CYS A 149 -21.73 -20.74 -11.56
N ALA A 150 -23.05 -20.68 -11.26
CA ALA A 150 -24.07 -20.43 -12.29
C ALA A 150 -23.92 -19.04 -12.93
N MET A 151 -23.67 -18.00 -12.14
CA MET A 151 -23.44 -16.64 -12.66
C MET A 151 -22.15 -16.58 -13.49
N ALA A 152 -21.07 -17.21 -13.04
CA ALA A 152 -19.81 -17.25 -13.76
C ALA A 152 -19.97 -17.95 -15.12
N TRP A 153 -20.61 -19.12 -15.14
CA TRP A 153 -20.86 -19.86 -16.37
C TRP A 153 -21.71 -19.09 -17.36
N HIS A 154 -22.81 -18.48 -16.88
CA HIS A 154 -23.71 -17.65 -17.69
C HIS A 154 -22.95 -16.44 -18.29
N LEU A 155 -22.12 -15.74 -17.49
CA LEU A 155 -21.39 -14.60 -17.98
C LEU A 155 -20.42 -14.98 -19.10
N LEU A 156 -19.66 -16.06 -18.90
CA LEU A 156 -18.64 -16.48 -19.88
C LEU A 156 -19.28 -17.03 -21.17
N THR A 157 -20.30 -17.91 -21.05
CA THR A 157 -20.83 -18.65 -22.22
C THR A 157 -21.93 -17.88 -22.97
N GLU A 158 -22.81 -17.16 -22.25
CA GLU A 158 -23.97 -16.48 -22.86
C GLU A 158 -23.71 -14.99 -23.13
N VAL A 159 -23.02 -14.30 -22.22
CA VAL A 159 -22.79 -12.85 -22.33
C VAL A 159 -21.53 -12.57 -23.15
N TYR A 160 -20.41 -13.16 -22.78
CA TYR A 160 -19.15 -13.04 -23.53
C TYR A 160 -19.05 -14.02 -24.71
N ARG A 161 -19.92 -15.02 -24.77
CA ARG A 161 -19.99 -16.02 -25.84
C ARG A 161 -18.70 -16.79 -26.05
N ILE A 162 -18.01 -17.10 -24.97
CA ILE A 162 -16.84 -17.97 -25.01
C ILE A 162 -17.33 -19.41 -25.25
N PRO A 163 -16.77 -20.16 -26.22
CA PRO A 163 -17.15 -21.52 -26.49
C PRO A 163 -16.93 -22.42 -25.25
N ALA A 164 -17.98 -23.07 -24.79
CA ALA A 164 -17.96 -23.91 -23.58
C ALA A 164 -16.94 -25.07 -23.67
N GLU A 165 -16.74 -25.60 -24.87
CA GLU A 165 -15.78 -26.67 -25.16
C GLU A 165 -14.31 -26.26 -25.00
N ARG A 166 -14.03 -24.97 -24.84
CA ARG A 166 -12.68 -24.43 -24.54
C ARG A 166 -12.48 -24.17 -23.07
N LEU A 167 -13.51 -24.29 -22.24
CA LEU A 167 -13.46 -24.01 -20.82
C LEU A 167 -13.26 -25.30 -20.02
N TYR A 168 -12.31 -25.23 -19.10
CA TYR A 168 -12.04 -26.27 -18.10
C TYR A 168 -12.25 -25.67 -16.73
N VAL A 169 -12.73 -26.44 -15.77
CA VAL A 169 -12.94 -26.00 -14.39
C VAL A 169 -12.22 -26.92 -13.43
N SER A 170 -11.67 -26.37 -12.39
CA SER A 170 -11.04 -27.13 -11.31
C SER A 170 -11.92 -27.16 -10.06
N TYR A 171 -11.62 -28.06 -9.14
CA TYR A 171 -12.22 -28.08 -7.81
C TYR A 171 -11.25 -28.63 -6.78
N PHE A 172 -11.40 -28.23 -5.52
CA PHE A 172 -10.55 -28.68 -4.43
C PHE A 172 -10.71 -30.17 -4.15
N SER A 173 -9.63 -30.94 -4.29
CA SER A 173 -9.61 -32.39 -4.10
C SER A 173 -9.54 -32.85 -2.64
N GLY A 174 -9.46 -31.89 -1.70
CA GLY A 174 -9.28 -32.16 -0.28
C GLY A 174 -7.82 -32.20 0.17
N ASP A 175 -7.62 -32.19 1.47
CA ASP A 175 -6.34 -32.40 2.15
C ASP A 175 -6.57 -33.22 3.42
N ALA A 176 -6.31 -34.53 3.32
CA ALA A 176 -6.49 -35.47 4.42
C ALA A 176 -5.56 -35.20 5.61
N ALA A 177 -4.36 -34.63 5.37
CA ALA A 177 -3.42 -34.31 6.42
C ALA A 177 -3.92 -33.17 7.33
N ASN A 178 -4.65 -32.21 6.77
CA ASN A 178 -5.27 -31.11 7.51
C ASN A 178 -6.78 -31.32 7.79
N GLY A 179 -7.30 -32.53 7.55
CA GLY A 179 -8.71 -32.86 7.82
C GLY A 179 -9.72 -32.14 6.90
N LEU A 180 -9.29 -31.64 5.75
CA LEU A 180 -10.15 -30.94 4.80
C LEU A 180 -10.71 -31.91 3.76
N PRO A 181 -12.04 -32.05 3.65
CA PRO A 181 -12.67 -32.91 2.67
C PRO A 181 -12.58 -32.33 1.26
N ALA A 182 -12.70 -33.20 0.24
CA ALA A 182 -12.83 -32.77 -1.15
C ALA A 182 -14.13 -31.97 -1.34
N ASP A 183 -14.11 -30.94 -2.19
CA ASP A 183 -15.26 -30.10 -2.51
C ASP A 183 -16.15 -30.75 -3.61
N GLU A 184 -16.72 -31.93 -3.29
CA GLU A 184 -17.61 -32.66 -4.18
C GLU A 184 -18.89 -31.86 -4.52
N GLU A 185 -19.28 -30.91 -3.66
CA GLU A 185 -20.41 -30.02 -3.94
C GLU A 185 -20.13 -29.17 -5.18
N THR A 186 -18.98 -28.50 -5.23
CA THR A 186 -18.57 -27.68 -6.39
C THR A 186 -18.43 -28.53 -7.65
N ARG A 187 -17.89 -29.75 -7.55
CA ARG A 187 -17.85 -30.70 -8.67
C ARG A 187 -19.24 -30.99 -9.23
N GLN A 188 -20.21 -31.32 -8.37
CA GLN A 188 -21.58 -31.62 -8.78
C GLN A 188 -22.29 -30.40 -9.38
N ILE A 189 -22.01 -29.21 -8.89
CA ILE A 189 -22.56 -27.96 -9.43
C ILE A 189 -22.10 -27.80 -10.89
N TRP A 190 -20.82 -27.92 -11.18
CA TRP A 190 -20.29 -27.81 -12.54
C TRP A 190 -20.91 -28.85 -13.50
N LEU A 191 -21.01 -30.10 -13.08
CA LEU A 191 -21.67 -31.16 -13.87
C LEU A 191 -23.16 -30.84 -14.13
N SER A 192 -23.85 -30.26 -13.15
CA SER A 192 -25.25 -29.87 -13.29
C SER A 192 -25.47 -28.68 -14.23
N LEU A 193 -24.46 -27.82 -14.37
CA LEU A 193 -24.40 -26.68 -15.33
C LEU A 193 -24.09 -27.12 -16.75
N GLY A 194 -23.78 -28.44 -16.95
CA GLY A 194 -23.52 -29.02 -18.26
C GLY A 194 -22.05 -29.01 -18.71
N VAL A 195 -21.12 -28.76 -17.78
CA VAL A 195 -19.68 -28.93 -18.08
C VAL A 195 -19.39 -30.41 -18.25
N SER A 196 -18.62 -30.77 -19.30
CA SER A 196 -18.22 -32.15 -19.55
C SER A 196 -17.44 -32.72 -18.37
N PRO A 197 -17.68 -33.97 -17.95
CA PRO A 197 -16.91 -34.58 -16.85
C PRO A 197 -15.40 -34.55 -17.05
N ASP A 198 -14.92 -34.63 -18.30
CA ASP A 198 -13.49 -34.56 -18.65
C ASP A 198 -12.92 -33.15 -18.52
N HIS A 199 -13.77 -32.13 -18.34
CA HIS A 199 -13.39 -30.73 -18.13
C HIS A 199 -13.52 -30.30 -16.68
N VAL A 200 -13.87 -31.19 -15.73
CA VAL A 200 -13.99 -30.93 -14.30
C VAL A 200 -12.88 -31.68 -13.56
N LEU A 201 -11.85 -30.98 -13.13
CA LEU A 201 -10.58 -31.57 -12.69
C LEU A 201 -10.28 -31.30 -11.22
N PRO A 202 -9.78 -32.28 -10.43
CA PRO A 202 -9.41 -32.12 -9.05
C PRO A 202 -7.98 -31.57 -8.91
N PHE A 203 -7.77 -30.59 -8.01
CA PHE A 203 -6.45 -30.10 -7.63
C PHE A 203 -6.36 -29.91 -6.10
N GLY A 204 -5.13 -29.90 -5.56
CA GLY A 204 -4.86 -29.86 -4.13
C GLY A 204 -4.78 -28.45 -3.54
N MET A 205 -4.16 -28.39 -2.36
CA MET A 205 -3.97 -27.14 -1.58
C MET A 205 -3.22 -26.06 -2.35
N MET A 206 -2.26 -26.42 -3.19
CA MET A 206 -1.43 -25.44 -3.91
C MET A 206 -2.22 -24.65 -4.94
N ASP A 207 -3.23 -25.27 -5.58
CA ASP A 207 -3.95 -24.68 -6.69
C ASP A 207 -5.39 -24.30 -6.30
N ASN A 208 -6.11 -25.17 -5.58
CA ASN A 208 -7.54 -24.99 -5.31
C ASN A 208 -7.89 -24.72 -3.83
N PHE A 209 -6.94 -24.18 -3.05
CA PHE A 209 -7.22 -23.62 -1.73
C PHE A 209 -6.57 -22.24 -1.63
N TRP A 210 -7.36 -21.19 -1.85
CA TRP A 210 -6.85 -19.85 -1.89
C TRP A 210 -6.66 -19.26 -0.49
N GLU A 211 -5.55 -18.52 -0.29
CA GLU A 211 -5.21 -17.86 0.95
C GLU A 211 -4.76 -16.42 0.67
N MET A 212 -5.30 -15.47 1.43
CA MET A 212 -4.98 -14.05 1.26
C MET A 212 -3.50 -13.74 1.50
N GLY A 213 -2.90 -14.38 2.47
CA GLY A 213 -1.51 -14.21 2.89
C GLY A 213 -1.08 -15.34 3.83
N GLU A 214 -0.08 -15.11 4.66
CA GLU A 214 0.32 -16.04 5.71
C GLU A 214 -0.78 -16.27 6.75
N THR A 215 -1.62 -15.25 6.96
CA THR A 215 -2.79 -15.27 7.83
C THR A 215 -3.97 -14.55 7.18
N GLY A 216 -5.19 -14.85 7.63
CA GLY A 216 -6.41 -14.18 7.19
C GLY A 216 -7.40 -15.07 6.45
N PRO A 217 -8.45 -14.50 5.82
CA PRO A 217 -9.49 -15.26 5.15
C PRO A 217 -8.94 -16.18 4.08
N CYS A 218 -9.47 -17.41 4.04
CA CYS A 218 -9.08 -18.45 3.10
C CYS A 218 -10.22 -19.45 2.85
N GLY A 219 -10.09 -20.29 1.85
CA GLY A 219 -11.05 -21.36 1.59
C GLY A 219 -10.78 -22.10 0.28
N PRO A 220 -11.49 -23.21 0.06
CA PRO A 220 -11.44 -23.93 -1.20
C PRO A 220 -11.91 -23.03 -2.34
N CYS A 221 -11.33 -23.21 -3.51
CA CYS A 221 -11.70 -22.45 -4.69
C CYS A 221 -11.88 -23.34 -5.92
N THR A 222 -12.48 -22.75 -6.95
CA THR A 222 -12.64 -23.33 -8.27
C THR A 222 -12.15 -22.33 -9.32
N GLU A 223 -11.31 -22.79 -10.20
CA GLU A 223 -10.71 -21.96 -11.25
C GLU A 223 -11.35 -22.30 -12.59
N ILE A 224 -11.50 -21.30 -13.44
CA ILE A 224 -11.97 -21.47 -14.82
C ILE A 224 -10.80 -21.15 -15.74
N HIS A 225 -10.40 -22.14 -16.55
CA HIS A 225 -9.30 -22.06 -17.48
C HIS A 225 -9.81 -22.05 -18.93
N TYR A 226 -9.08 -21.35 -19.79
CA TYR A 226 -9.37 -21.29 -21.23
C TYR A 226 -8.24 -21.93 -22.06
N ASP A 227 -8.60 -22.87 -22.93
CA ASP A 227 -7.68 -23.44 -23.93
C ASP A 227 -7.64 -22.60 -25.20
N HIS A 228 -6.52 -21.90 -25.42
CA HIS A 228 -6.28 -21.08 -26.60
C HIS A 228 -6.19 -21.87 -27.90
N VAL A 229 -5.96 -23.20 -27.84
CA VAL A 229 -5.82 -24.06 -29.04
C VAL A 229 -7.14 -24.65 -29.43
N GLY A 230 -7.85 -25.32 -28.51
CA GLY A 230 -9.12 -25.99 -28.73
C GLY A 230 -8.99 -27.31 -29.50
N SER A 231 -10.09 -28.02 -29.65
CA SER A 231 -10.21 -29.26 -30.39
C SER A 231 -9.22 -30.36 -29.94
N ARG A 232 -8.89 -30.37 -28.62
CA ARG A 232 -7.99 -31.35 -28.00
C ARG A 232 -8.38 -31.58 -26.54
N HIS A 233 -7.84 -32.64 -25.92
CA HIS A 233 -7.90 -32.80 -24.48
C HIS A 233 -6.76 -32.01 -23.84
N ALA A 234 -7.08 -30.87 -23.17
CA ALA A 234 -6.10 -29.97 -22.58
C ALA A 234 -5.98 -30.13 -21.04
N GLY A 235 -6.72 -31.06 -20.42
CA GLY A 235 -6.74 -31.24 -18.97
C GLY A 235 -5.37 -31.41 -18.31
N ALA A 236 -4.43 -32.10 -18.99
CA ALA A 236 -3.07 -32.27 -18.48
C ALA A 236 -2.21 -31.00 -18.51
N LEU A 237 -2.69 -29.90 -19.11
CA LEU A 237 -1.98 -28.62 -19.21
C LEU A 237 -2.47 -27.58 -18.17
N ILE A 238 -3.51 -27.91 -17.42
CA ILE A 238 -4.05 -27.01 -16.39
C ILE A 238 -3.06 -26.95 -15.22
N ASN A 239 -2.81 -25.75 -14.72
CA ASN A 239 -1.88 -25.44 -13.62
C ASN A 239 -0.43 -25.94 -13.85
N THR A 240 -0.01 -26.08 -15.11
CA THR A 240 1.38 -26.42 -15.48
C THR A 240 2.23 -25.23 -15.91
N GLY A 241 1.68 -24.01 -15.88
CA GLY A 241 2.34 -22.80 -16.42
C GLY A 241 2.34 -22.72 -17.95
N SER A 242 1.59 -23.60 -18.65
CA SER A 242 1.50 -23.58 -20.11
C SER A 242 0.74 -22.36 -20.62
N PRO A 243 1.31 -21.52 -21.51
CA PRO A 243 0.59 -20.39 -22.09
C PRO A 243 -0.54 -20.81 -23.05
N ALA A 244 -0.66 -22.09 -23.36
CA ALA A 244 -1.74 -22.62 -24.18
C ALA A 244 -3.06 -22.81 -23.42
N VAL A 245 -2.99 -22.93 -22.08
CA VAL A 245 -4.18 -23.05 -21.21
C VAL A 245 -3.99 -22.12 -20.01
N VAL A 246 -4.76 -21.06 -19.95
CA VAL A 246 -4.59 -19.98 -18.97
C VAL A 246 -5.81 -19.89 -18.06
N GLU A 247 -5.58 -19.79 -16.74
CA GLU A 247 -6.61 -19.42 -15.78
C GLU A 247 -7.12 -18.02 -16.11
N ILE A 248 -8.44 -17.87 -16.24
CA ILE A 248 -9.11 -16.57 -16.49
C ILE A 248 -9.91 -16.09 -15.30
N TRP A 249 -10.44 -16.99 -14.45
CA TRP A 249 -11.27 -16.63 -13.31
C TRP A 249 -11.10 -17.61 -12.16
N ASN A 250 -10.93 -17.09 -10.93
CA ASN A 250 -10.93 -17.84 -9.70
C ASN A 250 -12.14 -17.47 -8.84
N LEU A 251 -12.92 -18.46 -8.39
CA LEU A 251 -14.04 -18.31 -7.49
C LEU A 251 -13.68 -18.96 -6.15
N VAL A 252 -13.53 -18.15 -5.12
CA VAL A 252 -13.11 -18.59 -3.78
C VAL A 252 -14.32 -18.66 -2.84
N PHE A 253 -14.46 -19.78 -2.16
CA PHE A 253 -15.50 -20.02 -1.17
C PHE A 253 -14.93 -19.81 0.23
N MET A 254 -14.94 -18.53 0.66
CA MET A 254 -14.37 -18.09 1.94
C MET A 254 -15.15 -18.70 3.10
N GLN A 255 -14.52 -19.64 3.80
CA GLN A 255 -15.10 -20.38 4.91
C GLN A 255 -14.24 -20.34 6.16
N TYR A 256 -12.93 -20.08 6.00
CA TYR A 256 -11.96 -20.16 7.08
C TYR A 256 -11.10 -18.89 7.17
N SER A 257 -10.48 -18.69 8.34
CA SER A 257 -9.35 -17.80 8.58
C SER A 257 -8.14 -18.66 8.90
N ARG A 258 -7.00 -18.41 8.25
CA ARG A 258 -5.69 -18.96 8.61
C ARG A 258 -5.16 -18.20 9.81
N GLU A 259 -4.90 -18.90 10.90
CA GLU A 259 -4.34 -18.35 12.12
C GLU A 259 -2.81 -18.35 12.10
N ALA A 260 -2.17 -17.60 13.02
CA ALA A 260 -0.71 -17.50 13.08
C ALA A 260 -0.01 -18.83 13.42
N ASP A 261 -0.71 -19.75 14.07
CA ASP A 261 -0.23 -21.10 14.38
C ASP A 261 -0.36 -22.09 13.21
N GLY A 262 -0.86 -21.61 12.06
CA GLY A 262 -1.16 -22.42 10.88
C GLY A 262 -2.51 -23.14 10.92
N GLY A 263 -3.27 -23.02 12.02
CA GLY A 263 -4.61 -23.58 12.15
C GLY A 263 -5.66 -22.89 11.27
N LEU A 264 -6.79 -23.56 11.05
CA LEU A 264 -7.94 -23.00 10.34
C LEU A 264 -9.10 -22.80 11.31
N ARG A 265 -9.60 -21.55 11.39
CA ARG A 265 -10.78 -21.20 12.17
C ARG A 265 -11.95 -20.87 11.20
N PRO A 266 -13.17 -21.36 11.43
CA PRO A 266 -14.33 -20.97 10.62
C PRO A 266 -14.57 -19.47 10.69
N LEU A 267 -14.87 -18.84 9.55
CA LEU A 267 -15.31 -17.44 9.47
C LEU A 267 -16.74 -17.28 10.04
N PRO A 268 -17.12 -16.08 10.49
CA PRO A 268 -18.46 -15.80 11.03
C PRO A 268 -19.58 -16.11 10.04
N MET A 269 -19.30 -16.00 8.75
CA MET A 269 -20.23 -16.29 7.65
C MET A 269 -19.49 -16.85 6.45
N CYS A 270 -20.13 -17.76 5.72
CA CYS A 270 -19.63 -18.19 4.40
C CYS A 270 -19.79 -17.04 3.40
N SER A 271 -18.76 -16.74 2.67
CA SER A 271 -18.73 -15.65 1.70
C SER A 271 -18.15 -16.14 0.37
N VAL A 272 -18.49 -15.43 -0.71
CA VAL A 272 -17.88 -15.64 -2.03
C VAL A 272 -16.98 -14.47 -2.36
N ASP A 273 -15.76 -14.77 -2.75
CA ASP A 273 -14.81 -13.86 -3.37
C ASP A 273 -14.49 -14.36 -4.77
N THR A 274 -14.50 -13.49 -5.76
CA THR A 274 -14.08 -13.90 -7.10
C THR A 274 -13.07 -12.91 -7.68
N GLY A 275 -12.10 -13.44 -8.42
CA GLY A 275 -11.08 -12.65 -9.07
C GLY A 275 -10.85 -13.09 -10.52
N MET A 276 -11.21 -12.23 -11.47
CA MET A 276 -10.99 -12.46 -12.90
C MET A 276 -10.02 -11.40 -13.45
N GLY A 277 -8.88 -11.84 -13.98
CA GLY A 277 -7.90 -10.94 -14.60
C GLY A 277 -8.47 -10.30 -15.86
N LEU A 278 -8.67 -8.96 -15.85
CA LEU A 278 -9.19 -8.25 -17.03
C LEU A 278 -8.28 -8.46 -18.24
N GLU A 279 -6.97 -8.34 -18.06
CA GLU A 279 -5.98 -8.49 -19.14
C GLU A 279 -6.09 -9.88 -19.81
N ARG A 280 -6.22 -10.94 -19.00
CA ARG A 280 -6.40 -12.33 -19.51
C ARG A 280 -7.74 -12.49 -20.23
N LEU A 281 -8.82 -12.00 -19.66
CA LEU A 281 -10.14 -12.04 -20.28
C LEU A 281 -10.18 -11.29 -21.62
N VAL A 282 -9.62 -10.09 -21.67
CA VAL A 282 -9.56 -9.28 -22.90
C VAL A 282 -8.74 -10.01 -23.98
N THR A 283 -7.64 -10.67 -23.60
CA THR A 283 -6.84 -11.49 -24.49
C THR A 283 -7.65 -12.58 -25.16
N VAL A 284 -8.47 -13.30 -24.37
CA VAL A 284 -9.38 -14.34 -24.89
C VAL A 284 -10.42 -13.73 -25.83
N LEU A 285 -11.09 -12.66 -25.42
CA LEU A 285 -12.19 -12.04 -26.17
C LEU A 285 -11.73 -11.34 -27.47
N GLN A 286 -10.51 -10.82 -27.48
CA GLN A 286 -9.90 -10.24 -28.69
C GLN A 286 -9.19 -11.29 -29.57
N GLY A 287 -9.23 -12.58 -29.19
CA GLY A 287 -8.62 -13.67 -29.96
C GLY A 287 -7.10 -13.59 -30.02
N LYS A 288 -6.47 -12.99 -29.00
CA LYS A 288 -5.02 -12.86 -28.88
C LYS A 288 -4.41 -14.01 -28.09
N ARG A 289 -3.09 -14.14 -28.11
CA ARG A 289 -2.33 -15.12 -27.32
C ARG A 289 -1.42 -14.49 -26.27
N SER A 290 -1.32 -13.15 -26.30
CA SER A 290 -0.53 -12.37 -25.36
C SER A 290 -1.37 -11.19 -24.87
N ASN A 291 -1.33 -10.92 -23.57
CA ASN A 291 -1.96 -9.73 -23.00
C ASN A 291 -1.39 -8.45 -23.63
N TYR A 292 -0.12 -8.47 -24.02
CA TYR A 292 0.56 -7.35 -24.66
C TYR A 292 0.09 -7.03 -26.07
N ASP A 293 -0.68 -7.94 -26.71
CA ASP A 293 -1.24 -7.73 -28.07
C ASP A 293 -2.67 -7.13 -28.02
N THR A 294 -3.16 -6.81 -26.83
CA THR A 294 -4.48 -6.24 -26.62
C THR A 294 -4.48 -4.70 -26.67
N ASP A 295 -5.67 -4.10 -26.70
CA ASP A 295 -5.86 -2.63 -26.64
C ASP A 295 -5.35 -2.01 -25.31
N LEU A 296 -5.11 -2.80 -24.28
CA LEU A 296 -4.50 -2.36 -23.02
C LEU A 296 -3.00 -2.03 -23.15
N PHE A 297 -2.30 -2.63 -24.12
CA PHE A 297 -0.85 -2.52 -24.25
C PHE A 297 -0.38 -1.99 -25.62
N THR A 298 -1.07 -2.31 -26.72
CA THR A 298 -0.62 -1.95 -28.07
C THR A 298 -0.38 -0.46 -28.25
N PRO A 299 -1.18 0.50 -27.71
CA PRO A 299 -0.87 1.91 -27.81
C PRO A 299 0.44 2.27 -27.10
N LEU A 300 0.70 1.62 -25.96
CA LEU A 300 1.90 1.84 -25.15
C LEU A 300 3.16 1.26 -25.83
N LEU A 301 3.08 0.05 -26.40
CA LEU A 301 4.17 -0.55 -27.16
C LEU A 301 4.52 0.33 -28.38
N SER A 302 3.50 0.90 -29.03
CA SER A 302 3.72 1.85 -30.14
C SER A 302 4.40 3.14 -29.68
N ALA A 303 4.02 3.69 -28.52
CA ALA A 303 4.66 4.87 -27.94
C ALA A 303 6.12 4.57 -27.51
N ILE A 304 6.39 3.40 -26.94
CA ILE A 304 7.76 2.97 -26.61
C ILE A 304 8.61 2.87 -27.89
N HIS A 305 8.07 2.32 -28.97
CA HIS A 305 8.79 2.24 -30.23
C HIS A 305 9.12 3.65 -30.79
N GLN A 306 8.18 4.59 -30.70
CA GLN A 306 8.39 5.95 -31.20
C GLN A 306 9.47 6.72 -30.42
N CYS A 307 9.62 6.48 -29.11
CA CYS A 307 10.62 7.14 -28.29
C CYS A 307 11.93 6.37 -28.15
N SER A 308 12.07 5.17 -28.71
CA SER A 308 13.27 4.33 -28.63
C SER A 308 13.93 4.14 -30.01
N LYS A 309 15.14 3.56 -30.01
CA LYS A 309 15.83 3.15 -31.25
C LYS A 309 15.72 1.66 -31.51
N ALA A 310 14.96 0.93 -30.70
CA ALA A 310 14.80 -0.50 -30.80
C ALA A 310 13.96 -0.90 -32.04
N PRO A 311 14.16 -2.10 -32.60
CA PRO A 311 13.25 -2.67 -33.57
C PRO A 311 11.83 -2.77 -33.03
N THR A 312 10.84 -2.83 -33.91
CA THR A 312 9.43 -3.00 -33.53
C THR A 312 9.22 -4.30 -32.72
N TYR A 313 8.33 -4.23 -31.74
CA TYR A 313 7.89 -5.39 -30.96
C TYR A 313 7.33 -6.51 -31.85
N ARG A 314 7.74 -7.75 -31.60
CA ARG A 314 7.38 -8.95 -32.38
C ARG A 314 6.71 -10.05 -31.56
N GLY A 315 6.59 -9.90 -30.24
CA GLY A 315 5.97 -10.87 -29.34
C GLY A 315 6.81 -12.10 -29.02
N ARG A 316 8.12 -12.10 -29.30
CA ARG A 316 9.01 -13.24 -29.05
C ARG A 316 9.30 -13.40 -27.56
N THR A 317 9.54 -14.65 -27.15
CA THR A 317 9.86 -15.02 -25.75
C THR A 317 11.03 -16.01 -25.70
N GLY A 318 11.67 -16.14 -24.54
CA GLY A 318 12.76 -17.07 -24.33
C GLY A 318 13.96 -16.84 -25.27
N GLU A 319 14.49 -17.91 -25.82
CA GLU A 319 15.67 -17.89 -26.73
C GLU A 319 15.39 -17.24 -28.09
N GLU A 320 14.12 -17.12 -28.49
CA GLU A 320 13.75 -16.47 -29.74
C GLU A 320 13.86 -14.94 -29.68
N ASP A 321 13.89 -14.36 -28.47
CA ASP A 321 14.02 -12.91 -28.24
C ASP A 321 15.50 -12.51 -28.14
N ASP A 322 16.16 -12.47 -29.31
CA ASP A 322 17.55 -12.07 -29.41
C ASP A 322 17.77 -10.64 -28.85
N GLY A 323 18.74 -10.50 -27.96
CA GLY A 323 19.03 -9.24 -27.27
C GLY A 323 17.96 -8.80 -26.25
N ARG A 324 16.97 -9.64 -25.95
CA ARG A 324 15.86 -9.37 -25.00
C ARG A 324 15.05 -8.12 -25.33
N VAL A 325 14.91 -7.81 -26.62
CA VAL A 325 14.24 -6.58 -27.09
C VAL A 325 12.75 -6.63 -26.77
N ASP A 326 12.07 -7.73 -27.14
CA ASP A 326 10.64 -7.89 -26.89
C ASP A 326 10.33 -7.96 -25.38
N MET A 327 11.20 -8.61 -24.59
CA MET A 327 11.16 -8.56 -23.13
C MET A 327 11.29 -7.12 -22.61
N GLY A 328 12.20 -6.32 -23.19
CA GLY A 328 12.37 -4.90 -22.86
C GLY A 328 11.09 -4.10 -23.05
N TYR A 329 10.38 -4.31 -24.16
CA TYR A 329 9.08 -3.69 -24.43
C TYR A 329 8.05 -4.07 -23.37
N ARG A 330 7.93 -5.35 -23.03
CA ARG A 330 6.97 -5.84 -22.03
C ARG A 330 7.26 -5.28 -20.64
N VAL A 331 8.52 -5.31 -20.21
CA VAL A 331 8.96 -4.77 -18.91
C VAL A 331 8.66 -3.27 -18.82
N VAL A 332 9.03 -2.48 -19.84
CA VAL A 332 8.80 -1.03 -19.82
C VAL A 332 7.29 -0.72 -19.82
N ALA A 333 6.49 -1.42 -20.65
CA ALA A 333 5.06 -1.22 -20.73
C ALA A 333 4.34 -1.57 -19.41
N ASP A 334 4.68 -2.70 -18.80
CA ASP A 334 4.10 -3.11 -17.51
C ASP A 334 4.50 -2.14 -16.38
N HIS A 335 5.79 -1.86 -16.26
CA HIS A 335 6.30 -1.09 -15.14
C HIS A 335 5.87 0.38 -15.18
N ILE A 336 5.72 0.99 -16.36
CA ILE A 336 5.21 2.37 -16.43
C ILE A 336 3.73 2.44 -16.03
N ARG A 337 2.90 1.44 -16.37
CA ARG A 337 1.51 1.34 -15.86
C ARG A 337 1.50 1.27 -14.34
N THR A 338 2.31 0.38 -13.77
CA THR A 338 2.45 0.21 -12.31
C THR A 338 2.86 1.50 -11.61
N LEU A 339 3.89 2.17 -12.13
CA LEU A 339 4.39 3.44 -11.58
C LEU A 339 3.33 4.53 -11.62
N CYS A 340 2.62 4.70 -12.76
CA CYS A 340 1.58 5.71 -12.89
C CYS A 340 0.45 5.49 -11.87
N VAL A 341 -0.04 4.25 -11.74
CA VAL A 341 -1.13 3.91 -10.81
C VAL A 341 -0.69 4.08 -9.36
N CYS A 342 0.49 3.59 -8.98
CA CYS A 342 0.99 3.73 -7.61
C CYS A 342 1.20 5.21 -7.22
N ILE A 343 1.76 6.03 -8.13
CA ILE A 343 2.01 7.45 -7.84
C ILE A 343 0.69 8.22 -7.78
N ALA A 344 -0.27 7.94 -8.65
CA ALA A 344 -1.60 8.55 -8.60
C ALA A 344 -2.33 8.22 -7.29
N ASP A 345 -2.14 7.01 -6.75
CA ASP A 345 -2.67 6.59 -5.44
C ASP A 345 -1.83 7.11 -4.24
N GLY A 346 -0.87 8.02 -4.47
CA GLY A 346 -0.07 8.67 -3.42
C GLY A 346 1.17 7.91 -2.96
N VAL A 347 1.57 6.83 -3.66
CA VAL A 347 2.80 6.10 -3.37
C VAL A 347 3.95 6.69 -4.18
N HIS A 348 4.82 7.48 -3.55
CA HIS A 348 5.93 8.12 -4.26
C HIS A 348 7.24 7.33 -4.10
N PRO A 349 8.04 7.16 -5.16
CA PRO A 349 9.37 6.56 -5.07
C PRO A 349 10.35 7.54 -4.40
N GLY A 350 10.10 7.90 -3.12
CA GLY A 350 10.83 8.90 -2.36
C GLY A 350 12.31 8.57 -2.19
N MET A 351 13.17 9.58 -2.13
CA MET A 351 14.58 9.44 -1.75
C MET A 351 14.74 9.79 -0.27
N THR A 352 15.38 8.89 0.46
CA THR A 352 15.99 9.05 1.78
C THR A 352 15.09 9.36 2.99
N GLY A 353 15.12 8.46 3.95
CA GLY A 353 14.70 8.55 5.36
C GLY A 353 14.94 7.19 5.99
N ALA A 354 15.30 7.13 7.27
CA ALA A 354 15.55 5.88 8.01
C ALA A 354 14.32 4.94 8.06
N GLU A 355 13.14 5.45 7.71
CA GLU A 355 11.89 4.71 7.50
C GLU A 355 11.54 4.63 6.01
N VAL A 356 12.35 3.92 5.26
CA VAL A 356 11.93 3.53 3.89
C VAL A 356 10.96 2.37 4.07
N SER A 357 9.64 2.62 3.96
CA SER A 357 8.67 1.53 3.95
C SER A 357 9.04 0.55 2.83
N CYS A 358 8.88 -0.76 3.07
CA CYS A 358 9.17 -1.80 2.08
C CYS A 358 8.49 -1.52 0.73
N LEU A 359 7.32 -0.89 0.76
CA LEU A 359 6.55 -0.45 -0.40
C LEU A 359 7.33 0.53 -1.31
N LEU A 360 8.04 1.52 -0.71
CA LEU A 360 8.85 2.47 -1.46
C LEU A 360 10.10 1.80 -2.08
N LEU A 361 10.66 0.80 -1.42
CA LEU A 361 11.78 0.02 -1.96
C LEU A 361 11.36 -0.75 -3.20
N VAL A 362 10.20 -1.41 -3.15
CA VAL A 362 9.67 -2.15 -4.30
C VAL A 362 9.36 -1.22 -5.46
N LEU A 363 8.71 -0.08 -5.21
CA LEU A 363 8.41 0.88 -6.28
C LEU A 363 9.69 1.43 -6.94
N ARG A 364 10.75 1.67 -6.14
CA ARG A 364 12.07 2.02 -6.68
C ARG A 364 12.67 0.89 -7.53
N ARG A 365 12.52 -0.38 -7.11
CA ARG A 365 13.00 -1.53 -7.87
C ARG A 365 12.32 -1.61 -9.23
N ILE A 366 10.99 -1.42 -9.28
CA ILE A 366 10.20 -1.37 -10.51
C ILE A 366 10.69 -0.23 -11.41
N LEU A 367 10.83 1.00 -10.87
CA LEU A 367 11.31 2.14 -11.65
C LEU A 367 12.70 1.90 -12.23
N ARG A 368 13.64 1.42 -11.41
CA ARG A 368 15.01 1.17 -11.85
C ARG A 368 15.10 0.08 -12.91
N ARG A 369 14.26 -0.96 -12.80
CA ARG A 369 14.15 -2.01 -13.82
C ARG A 369 13.61 -1.42 -15.13
N ALA A 370 12.57 -0.60 -15.08
CA ALA A 370 12.03 0.10 -16.26
C ALA A 370 13.08 1.00 -16.93
N VAL A 371 13.80 1.84 -16.15
CA VAL A 371 14.87 2.72 -16.67
C VAL A 371 15.96 1.90 -17.34
N ARG A 372 16.41 0.82 -16.71
CA ARG A 372 17.47 -0.04 -17.27
C ARG A 372 17.07 -0.62 -18.61
N PHE A 373 15.88 -1.27 -18.70
CA PHE A 373 15.42 -1.85 -19.98
C PHE A 373 15.19 -0.77 -21.03
N SER A 374 14.65 0.39 -20.66
CA SER A 374 14.44 1.52 -21.56
C SER A 374 15.76 2.02 -22.15
N THR A 375 16.81 2.23 -21.32
CA THR A 375 18.06 2.84 -21.77
C THR A 375 19.06 1.84 -22.34
N GLU A 376 19.22 0.65 -21.74
CA GLU A 376 20.24 -0.31 -22.14
C GLU A 376 19.78 -1.25 -23.25
N VAL A 377 18.52 -1.72 -23.20
CA VAL A 377 17.98 -2.67 -24.18
C VAL A 377 17.30 -1.95 -25.34
N LEU A 378 16.40 -1.01 -25.03
CA LEU A 378 15.63 -0.29 -26.06
C LEU A 378 16.33 0.96 -26.59
N GLN A 379 17.46 1.36 -25.99
CA GLN A 379 18.24 2.53 -26.38
C GLN A 379 17.41 3.83 -26.46
N ALA A 380 16.46 3.96 -25.56
CA ALA A 380 15.64 5.14 -25.44
C ALA A 380 16.41 6.30 -24.75
N PRO A 381 16.17 7.55 -25.12
CA PRO A 381 16.81 8.70 -24.49
C PRO A 381 16.32 8.91 -23.06
N GLU A 382 17.09 9.65 -22.25
CA GLU A 382 16.68 10.12 -20.93
C GLU A 382 15.35 10.90 -21.02
N GLY A 383 14.42 10.64 -20.12
CA GLY A 383 13.06 11.21 -20.13
C GLY A 383 12.03 10.42 -20.94
N ALA A 384 12.43 9.35 -21.61
CA ALA A 384 11.53 8.52 -22.40
C ALA A 384 10.40 7.91 -21.55
N LEU A 385 10.68 7.43 -20.34
CA LEU A 385 9.64 6.88 -19.45
C LEU A 385 8.57 7.91 -19.11
N ALA A 386 8.96 9.15 -18.80
CA ALA A 386 8.00 10.21 -18.49
C ALA A 386 7.12 10.56 -19.70
N SER A 387 7.63 10.43 -20.93
CA SER A 387 6.85 10.68 -22.15
C SER A 387 5.74 9.65 -22.39
N LEU A 388 5.79 8.49 -21.74
CA LEU A 388 4.76 7.44 -21.85
C LEU A 388 3.55 7.68 -20.93
N VAL A 389 3.67 8.54 -19.92
CA VAL A 389 2.63 8.81 -18.92
C VAL A 389 1.28 9.22 -19.53
N PRO A 390 1.23 10.15 -20.51
CA PRO A 390 -0.05 10.51 -21.14
C PRO A 390 -0.73 9.32 -21.83
N THR A 391 0.06 8.39 -22.39
CA THR A 391 -0.50 7.18 -23.03
C THR A 391 -1.12 6.24 -21.99
N VAL A 392 -0.48 6.07 -20.81
CA VAL A 392 -1.07 5.31 -19.71
C VAL A 392 -2.37 5.94 -19.22
N ALA A 393 -2.38 7.26 -19.02
CA ALA A 393 -3.59 8.00 -18.62
C ALA A 393 -4.71 7.88 -19.66
N HIS A 394 -4.39 7.85 -20.95
CA HIS A 394 -5.36 7.61 -22.01
C HIS A 394 -5.98 6.20 -21.96
N ILE A 395 -5.18 5.17 -21.67
CA ILE A 395 -5.65 3.77 -21.61
C ILE A 395 -6.48 3.48 -20.36
N LEU A 396 -6.05 3.97 -19.19
CA LEU A 396 -6.60 3.60 -17.90
C LEU A 396 -7.48 4.69 -17.26
N GLY A 397 -7.38 5.93 -17.71
CA GLY A 397 -8.00 7.09 -17.06
C GLY A 397 -9.54 7.07 -17.04
N ASP A 398 -10.18 6.34 -17.94
CA ASP A 398 -11.63 6.11 -17.89
C ASP A 398 -12.07 5.28 -16.69
N ALA A 399 -11.24 4.31 -16.29
CA ALA A 399 -11.49 3.46 -15.13
C ALA A 399 -10.99 4.11 -13.83
N TYR A 400 -9.90 4.86 -13.92
CA TYR A 400 -9.17 5.47 -12.81
C TYR A 400 -8.91 6.95 -13.08
N PRO A 401 -9.91 7.83 -12.84
CA PRO A 401 -9.81 9.27 -13.15
C PRO A 401 -8.66 9.99 -12.44
N GLU A 402 -8.19 9.46 -11.31
CA GLU A 402 -7.03 9.98 -10.58
C GLU A 402 -5.76 10.04 -11.44
N LEU A 403 -5.61 9.19 -12.45
CA LEU A 403 -4.51 9.26 -13.39
C LEU A 403 -4.47 10.58 -14.19
N HIS A 404 -5.61 11.20 -14.45
CA HIS A 404 -5.68 12.50 -15.10
C HIS A 404 -5.44 13.65 -14.12
N THR A 405 -6.01 13.57 -12.92
CA THR A 405 -5.90 14.65 -11.90
C THR A 405 -4.51 14.75 -11.30
N GLU A 406 -3.78 13.62 -11.19
CA GLU A 406 -2.47 13.53 -10.57
C GLU A 406 -1.31 13.46 -11.58
N MET A 407 -1.56 13.79 -12.87
CA MET A 407 -0.57 13.69 -13.94
C MET A 407 0.70 14.52 -13.66
N ASP A 408 0.56 15.69 -13.04
CA ASP A 408 1.69 16.53 -12.63
C ASP A 408 2.56 15.85 -11.56
N ARG A 409 1.96 15.06 -10.66
CA ARG A 409 2.70 14.26 -9.67
C ARG A 409 3.46 13.12 -10.32
N VAL A 410 2.92 12.51 -11.36
CA VAL A 410 3.58 11.43 -12.09
C VAL A 410 4.85 11.90 -12.78
N SER A 411 5.00 13.21 -13.06
CA SER A 411 6.25 13.80 -13.58
C SER A 411 7.49 13.55 -12.69
N ILE A 412 7.28 13.12 -11.42
CA ILE A 412 8.34 12.67 -10.51
C ILE A 412 9.16 11.50 -11.09
N ILE A 413 8.59 10.74 -12.04
CA ILE A 413 9.29 9.66 -12.74
C ILE A 413 10.53 10.20 -13.44
N ASN A 414 10.44 11.34 -14.15
CA ASN A 414 11.55 11.94 -14.87
C ASN A 414 12.72 12.31 -13.95
N ILE A 415 12.41 12.86 -12.78
CA ILE A 415 13.43 13.26 -11.79
C ILE A 415 14.15 12.05 -11.24
N ASN A 416 13.39 10.99 -10.91
CA ASN A 416 13.97 9.75 -10.39
C ASN A 416 14.77 8.99 -11.48
N GLU A 417 14.33 9.05 -12.74
CA GLU A 417 15.06 8.51 -13.90
C GLU A 417 16.45 9.15 -14.01
N THR A 418 16.50 10.49 -14.06
CA THR A 418 17.76 11.26 -14.15
C THR A 418 18.70 10.94 -12.99
N GLN A 419 18.18 10.90 -11.75
CA GLN A 419 18.96 10.58 -10.56
C GLN A 419 19.50 9.16 -10.57
N PHE A 420 18.65 8.19 -10.99
CA PHE A 420 19.08 6.81 -11.08
C PHE A 420 20.15 6.61 -12.16
N LEU A 421 20.01 7.21 -13.33
CA LEU A 421 21.04 7.16 -14.40
C LEU A 421 22.37 7.76 -13.94
N ALA A 422 22.35 8.84 -13.16
CA ALA A 422 23.56 9.39 -12.56
C ALA A 422 24.19 8.39 -11.56
N SER A 423 23.39 7.80 -10.67
CA SER A 423 23.85 6.79 -9.73
C SER A 423 24.38 5.54 -10.45
N LEU A 424 23.70 5.09 -11.52
CA LEU A 424 24.11 3.93 -12.32
C LEU A 424 25.50 4.14 -12.94
N ARG A 425 25.73 5.31 -13.53
CA ARG A 425 27.06 5.67 -14.09
C ARG A 425 28.15 5.66 -13.01
N GLN A 426 27.84 6.18 -11.82
CA GLN A 426 28.77 6.20 -10.69
C GLN A 426 29.02 4.80 -10.13
N GLY A 427 27.98 4.01 -9.91
CA GLY A 427 28.09 2.65 -9.41
C GLY A 427 28.89 1.73 -10.34
N ARG A 428 28.67 1.82 -11.67
CA ARG A 428 29.47 1.10 -12.67
C ARG A 428 30.95 1.41 -12.53
N ARG A 429 31.33 2.71 -12.45
CA ARG A 429 32.71 3.11 -12.27
C ARG A 429 33.37 2.54 -11.00
N VAL A 430 32.60 2.46 -9.90
CA VAL A 430 33.06 1.87 -8.64
C VAL A 430 33.28 0.37 -8.80
N ILE A 431 32.31 -0.36 -9.38
CA ILE A 431 32.42 -1.80 -9.63
C ILE A 431 33.60 -2.09 -10.55
N ASP A 432 33.69 -1.43 -11.70
CA ASP A 432 34.77 -1.65 -12.68
C ASP A 432 36.15 -1.34 -12.07
N ARG A 433 36.26 -0.26 -11.27
CA ARG A 433 37.50 0.12 -10.58
C ARG A 433 37.87 -0.88 -9.47
N THR A 434 36.89 -1.47 -8.80
CA THR A 434 37.14 -2.50 -7.77
C THR A 434 37.62 -3.77 -8.43
N LEU A 435 36.88 -4.26 -9.43
CA LEU A 435 37.24 -5.46 -10.18
C LEU A 435 38.62 -5.37 -10.86
N SER A 436 39.01 -4.17 -11.35
CA SER A 436 40.34 -3.95 -11.95
C SER A 436 41.50 -4.07 -10.97
N LYS A 437 41.26 -4.10 -9.67
CA LYS A 437 42.22 -4.22 -8.59
C LYS A 437 42.22 -5.57 -7.89
N MET A 438 41.32 -6.47 -8.28
CA MET A 438 41.13 -7.78 -7.70
C MET A 438 41.74 -8.86 -8.60
N ASP A 439 42.21 -9.93 -8.01
CA ASP A 439 42.60 -11.13 -8.74
C ASP A 439 41.36 -11.90 -9.23
N ARG A 440 41.51 -12.74 -10.27
CA ARG A 440 40.37 -13.42 -10.93
C ARG A 440 39.54 -14.33 -10.03
N ASP A 441 40.12 -14.83 -8.96
CA ASP A 441 39.52 -15.78 -8.02
C ASP A 441 38.99 -15.11 -6.74
N ASP A 442 39.16 -13.78 -6.61
CA ASP A 442 38.70 -13.03 -5.44
C ASP A 442 37.18 -12.75 -5.53
N GLU A 443 36.52 -12.82 -4.37
CA GLU A 443 35.14 -12.38 -4.25
C GLU A 443 35.07 -10.86 -4.14
N PHE A 444 34.07 -10.24 -4.79
CA PHE A 444 33.83 -8.80 -4.70
C PHE A 444 33.52 -8.40 -3.25
N PRO A 445 34.23 -7.41 -2.69
CA PRO A 445 34.16 -7.12 -1.25
C PRO A 445 32.78 -6.67 -0.78
N ALA A 446 32.23 -7.35 0.23
CA ALA A 446 30.95 -7.01 0.87
C ALA A 446 30.86 -5.53 1.34
N PRO A 447 31.88 -4.90 1.96
CA PRO A 447 31.81 -3.49 2.34
C PRO A 447 31.62 -2.54 1.15
N VAL A 448 32.16 -2.86 -0.02
CA VAL A 448 31.97 -2.04 -1.24
C VAL A 448 30.55 -2.21 -1.77
N ALA A 449 30.04 -3.45 -1.83
CA ALA A 449 28.65 -3.73 -2.21
C ALA A 449 27.68 -3.05 -1.26
N TRP A 450 27.92 -3.12 0.05
CA TRP A 450 27.13 -2.43 1.06
C TRP A 450 27.15 -0.91 0.91
N ALA A 451 28.33 -0.31 0.68
CA ALA A 451 28.46 1.11 0.44
C ALA A 451 27.74 1.57 -0.83
N LEU A 452 27.79 0.78 -1.92
CA LEU A 452 27.00 1.02 -3.13
C LEU A 452 25.51 0.98 -2.83
N HIS A 453 25.08 -0.01 -2.06
CA HIS A 453 23.66 -0.17 -1.69
C HIS A 453 23.18 0.95 -0.76
N HIS A 454 23.89 1.19 0.34
CA HIS A 454 23.46 2.09 1.40
C HIS A 454 23.66 3.57 1.03
N ASN A 455 24.84 3.95 0.49
CA ASN A 455 25.18 5.35 0.25
C ASN A 455 24.73 5.88 -1.12
N LEU A 456 24.80 5.01 -2.16
CA LEU A 456 24.40 5.39 -3.52
C LEU A 456 22.98 4.89 -3.87
N GLY A 457 22.35 4.13 -2.97
CA GLY A 457 21.03 3.54 -3.21
C GLY A 457 21.05 2.54 -4.36
N PHE A 458 22.16 1.88 -4.62
CA PHE A 458 22.31 0.89 -5.69
C PHE A 458 21.61 -0.42 -5.27
N PRO A 459 20.69 -0.99 -6.05
CA PRO A 459 20.02 -2.23 -5.67
C PRO A 459 21.02 -3.39 -5.57
N LEU A 460 20.86 -4.24 -4.57
CA LEU A 460 21.73 -5.42 -4.41
C LEU A 460 21.59 -6.39 -5.59
N ASP A 461 20.36 -6.62 -6.07
CA ASP A 461 20.08 -7.44 -7.26
C ASP A 461 20.79 -6.92 -8.52
N LEU A 462 20.89 -5.61 -8.67
CA LEU A 462 21.64 -5.01 -9.76
C LEU A 462 23.15 -5.19 -9.59
N ILE A 463 23.66 -5.11 -8.34
CA ILE A 463 25.08 -5.42 -8.05
C ILE A 463 25.37 -6.88 -8.43
N TYR A 464 24.55 -7.83 -7.98
CA TYR A 464 24.69 -9.24 -8.33
C TYR A 464 24.75 -9.45 -9.84
N LEU A 465 23.81 -8.89 -10.56
CA LEU A 465 23.71 -9.04 -12.02
C LEU A 465 24.93 -8.43 -12.75
N MET A 466 25.38 -7.25 -12.31
CA MET A 466 26.56 -6.60 -12.90
C MET A 466 27.87 -7.34 -12.62
N LEU A 467 27.95 -8.04 -11.49
CA LEU A 467 29.09 -8.91 -11.16
C LEU A 467 29.00 -10.20 -11.97
N GLU A 468 27.83 -10.82 -12.10
CA GLU A 468 27.60 -11.99 -12.95
C GLU A 468 27.94 -11.73 -14.42
N GLU A 469 27.54 -10.60 -14.99
CA GLU A 469 27.93 -10.14 -16.35
C GLU A 469 29.45 -10.05 -16.55
N ARG A 470 30.21 -9.92 -15.44
CA ARG A 470 31.69 -9.82 -15.42
C ARG A 470 32.35 -11.09 -14.89
N SER A 471 31.60 -12.18 -14.71
CA SER A 471 32.05 -13.45 -14.17
C SER A 471 32.74 -13.30 -12.79
N ALA A 472 32.24 -12.37 -11.95
CA ALA A 472 32.72 -12.11 -10.60
C ALA A 472 31.68 -12.58 -9.57
N THR A 473 32.15 -13.14 -8.46
CA THR A 473 31.34 -13.54 -7.31
C THR A 473 31.36 -12.48 -6.22
N LEU A 474 30.31 -12.43 -5.38
CA LEU A 474 30.18 -11.51 -4.25
C LEU A 474 30.37 -12.25 -2.94
N ASP A 475 31.12 -11.67 -2.00
CA ASP A 475 31.15 -12.10 -0.58
C ASP A 475 29.76 -11.96 0.06
N ARG A 476 28.93 -12.99 -0.10
CA ARG A 476 27.54 -13.02 0.41
C ARG A 476 27.50 -13.07 1.92
N LEU A 477 28.40 -13.85 2.56
CA LEU A 477 28.46 -14.01 4.00
C LEU A 477 28.87 -12.69 4.69
N GLY A 478 29.83 -11.98 4.11
CA GLY A 478 30.21 -10.64 4.57
C GLY A 478 29.07 -9.62 4.41
N LEU A 479 28.32 -9.71 3.32
CA LEU A 479 27.19 -8.82 3.07
C LEU A 479 26.02 -9.10 4.05
N GLU A 480 25.70 -10.35 4.34
CA GLU A 480 24.70 -10.76 5.33
C GLU A 480 25.06 -10.23 6.74
N ARG A 481 26.31 -10.39 7.17
CA ARG A 481 26.79 -9.83 8.44
C ARG A 481 26.64 -8.31 8.53
N LEU A 482 26.90 -7.59 7.42
CA LEU A 482 26.71 -6.14 7.36
C LEU A 482 25.25 -5.74 7.35
N SER A 483 24.37 -6.56 6.78
CA SER A 483 22.92 -6.35 6.77
C SER A 483 22.28 -6.65 8.14
N GLU A 484 22.78 -7.67 8.86
CA GLU A 484 22.33 -8.03 10.21
C GLU A 484 22.76 -6.99 11.25
N GLY A 485 23.94 -6.40 11.13
CA GLY A 485 24.40 -5.29 11.97
C GLY A 485 23.61 -3.98 11.79
N GLY A 486 22.80 -3.87 10.73
CA GLY A 486 21.90 -2.75 10.44
C GLY A 486 20.41 -3.07 10.61
N ALA A 487 20.06 -4.31 10.93
CA ALA A 487 18.68 -4.71 11.22
C ALA A 487 18.30 -4.32 12.66
N GLY A 488 18.39 -3.03 12.97
CA GLY A 488 17.72 -2.45 14.11
C GLY A 488 16.22 -2.71 13.99
N GLU A 489 15.72 -3.54 14.90
CA GLU A 489 14.37 -3.57 15.43
C GLU A 489 13.21 -3.49 14.39
N ARG A 490 12.79 -4.64 13.89
CA ARG A 490 11.42 -4.76 13.39
C ARG A 490 10.49 -4.52 14.58
N GLY A 491 9.80 -3.36 14.59
CA GLY A 491 8.81 -3.04 15.61
C GLY A 491 7.73 -4.12 15.69
N LEU A 492 7.18 -4.30 16.88
CA LEU A 492 6.04 -5.20 17.11
C LEU A 492 4.79 -4.55 16.51
N HIS A 493 4.38 -5.00 15.32
CA HIS A 493 3.15 -4.53 14.68
C HIS A 493 1.98 -5.43 15.08
N LEU A 494 0.95 -4.82 15.68
CA LEU A 494 -0.33 -5.50 15.92
C LEU A 494 -1.03 -5.70 14.57
N ASP A 495 -1.16 -6.94 14.12
CA ASP A 495 -1.79 -7.28 12.85
C ASP A 495 -3.32 -7.21 12.90
N LEU A 496 -3.97 -7.26 11.74
CA LEU A 496 -5.43 -7.16 11.65
C LEU A 496 -6.14 -8.31 12.35
N GLN A 497 -5.52 -9.48 12.43
CA GLN A 497 -6.09 -10.64 13.10
C GLN A 497 -6.14 -10.43 14.61
N CYS A 498 -5.03 -9.98 15.20
CA CYS A 498 -4.99 -9.63 16.62
C CYS A 498 -5.90 -8.43 16.93
N LEU A 499 -6.02 -7.45 16.00
CA LEU A 499 -7.01 -6.37 16.14
C LEU A 499 -8.45 -6.92 16.17
N ALA A 500 -8.79 -7.82 15.25
CA ALA A 500 -10.11 -8.47 15.23
C ALA A 500 -10.36 -9.28 16.50
N GLU A 501 -9.33 -9.95 17.02
CA GLU A 501 -9.41 -10.70 18.27
C GLU A 501 -9.63 -9.78 19.47
N LEU A 502 -8.91 -8.64 19.57
CA LEU A 502 -9.14 -7.64 20.63
C LEU A 502 -10.58 -7.12 20.59
N GLN A 503 -11.10 -6.81 19.40
CA GLN A 503 -12.48 -6.36 19.23
C GLN A 503 -13.49 -7.45 19.58
N SER A 504 -13.26 -8.70 19.19
CA SER A 504 -14.13 -9.82 19.50
C SER A 504 -14.18 -10.16 21.00
N ARG A 505 -13.08 -9.90 21.71
CA ARG A 505 -12.99 -10.00 23.17
C ARG A 505 -13.63 -8.81 23.90
N GLY A 506 -14.12 -7.80 23.15
CA GLY A 506 -14.72 -6.60 23.72
C GLY A 506 -13.72 -5.66 24.39
N VAL A 507 -12.43 -5.73 24.02
CA VAL A 507 -11.41 -4.82 24.56
C VAL A 507 -11.70 -3.41 23.99
N PRO A 508 -11.90 -2.38 24.83
CA PRO A 508 -12.17 -1.02 24.36
C PRO A 508 -10.92 -0.43 23.71
N HIS A 509 -11.09 0.50 22.77
CA HIS A 509 -9.99 1.32 22.24
C HIS A 509 -9.26 2.04 23.37
N THR A 510 -7.95 2.24 23.20
CA THR A 510 -7.14 2.94 24.20
C THR A 510 -7.56 4.42 24.26
N ASP A 511 -7.91 4.91 25.45
CA ASP A 511 -8.09 6.34 25.68
C ASP A 511 -6.71 7.02 25.78
N ASP A 512 -6.30 7.68 24.70
CA ASP A 512 -5.03 8.41 24.61
C ASP A 512 -5.15 9.91 24.84
N SER A 513 -6.31 10.39 25.32
CA SER A 513 -6.56 11.81 25.60
C SER A 513 -5.62 12.37 26.68
N PHE A 514 -5.13 11.53 27.57
CA PHE A 514 -4.21 11.91 28.66
C PHE A 514 -2.84 12.41 28.15
N LYS A 515 -2.48 12.18 26.89
CA LYS A 515 -1.27 12.74 26.28
C LYS A 515 -1.28 14.28 26.24
N TYR A 516 -2.46 14.90 26.38
CA TYR A 516 -2.64 16.35 26.44
C TYR A 516 -2.82 16.89 27.85
N SER A 517 -2.77 16.04 28.88
CA SER A 517 -2.94 16.41 30.29
C SER A 517 -1.60 16.88 30.87
N TYR A 518 -1.18 18.09 30.52
CA TYR A 518 0.01 18.72 31.07
C TYR A 518 -0.26 20.21 31.34
N SER A 519 0.49 20.80 32.28
CA SER A 519 0.37 22.18 32.69
C SER A 519 1.72 22.88 32.77
N LEU A 520 1.72 24.21 32.57
CA LEU A 520 2.90 25.04 32.71
C LEU A 520 2.90 25.68 34.11
N GLN A 521 3.95 25.44 34.88
CA GLN A 521 4.16 25.98 36.19
C GLN A 521 4.65 27.42 36.12
N GLN A 522 4.60 28.17 37.23
CA GLN A 522 5.02 29.57 37.31
C GLN A 522 6.53 29.78 37.04
N ASP A 523 7.34 28.76 37.31
CA ASP A 523 8.77 28.74 37.04
C ASP A 523 9.12 28.43 35.56
N GLY A 524 8.12 28.15 34.71
CA GLY A 524 8.29 27.83 33.31
C GLY A 524 8.53 26.34 33.04
N THR A 525 8.48 25.48 34.05
CA THR A 525 8.55 24.02 33.90
C THR A 525 7.21 23.41 33.52
N TYR A 526 7.22 22.30 32.73
CA TYR A 526 6.03 21.52 32.44
C TYR A 526 5.84 20.42 33.47
N MET A 527 4.62 20.27 33.96
CA MET A 527 4.25 19.13 34.81
C MET A 527 3.37 18.16 34.02
N PHE A 528 3.75 16.87 34.03
CA PHE A 528 3.04 15.78 33.39
C PHE A 528 2.49 14.86 34.49
N PRO A 529 1.17 14.84 34.75
CA PRO A 529 0.62 13.93 35.74
C PRO A 529 0.80 12.49 35.28
N GLY A 530 1.18 11.61 36.18
CA GLY A 530 1.23 10.17 35.91
C GLY A 530 -0.17 9.64 35.54
N CYS A 531 -0.22 8.58 34.74
CA CYS A 531 -1.46 7.97 34.29
C CYS A 531 -1.54 6.52 34.81
N SER A 532 -2.55 6.24 35.65
CA SER A 532 -2.87 4.86 36.06
C SER A 532 -3.65 4.17 34.96
N ALA A 533 -3.22 2.97 34.57
CA ALA A 533 -3.82 2.20 33.49
C ALA A 533 -3.89 0.70 33.81
N THR A 534 -4.78 0.01 33.10
CA THR A 534 -4.93 -1.45 33.19
C THR A 534 -4.39 -2.11 31.93
N VAL A 535 -3.62 -3.19 32.10
CA VAL A 535 -3.13 -4.02 31.00
C VAL A 535 -4.30 -4.80 30.40
N MET A 536 -4.75 -4.43 29.21
CA MET A 536 -5.88 -5.07 28.54
C MET A 536 -5.47 -6.27 27.70
N ALA A 537 -4.28 -6.22 27.08
CA ALA A 537 -3.72 -7.32 26.31
C ALA A 537 -2.19 -7.24 26.22
N LEU A 538 -1.57 -8.38 26.06
CA LEU A 538 -0.14 -8.53 25.77
C LEU A 538 0.01 -9.21 24.41
N TYR A 539 0.94 -8.75 23.61
CA TYR A 539 1.15 -9.18 22.24
C TYR A 539 2.61 -9.56 22.00
N CYS A 540 2.84 -10.76 21.48
CA CYS A 540 4.18 -11.24 21.12
C CYS A 540 4.04 -12.27 20.00
N ASN A 541 4.96 -12.24 19.02
CA ASN A 541 5.02 -13.21 17.92
C ASN A 541 3.66 -13.45 17.22
N GLN A 542 2.96 -12.37 16.86
CA GLN A 542 1.66 -12.40 16.16
C GLN A 542 0.54 -13.08 16.94
N SER A 543 0.63 -13.12 18.26
CA SER A 543 -0.37 -13.75 19.13
C SER A 543 -0.65 -12.90 20.37
N LEU A 544 -1.90 -12.92 20.84
CA LEU A 544 -2.29 -12.34 22.12
C LEU A 544 -2.02 -13.34 23.25
N LEU A 545 -1.31 -12.89 24.28
CA LEU A 545 -0.93 -13.68 25.44
C LEU A 545 -1.62 -13.16 26.69
N SER A 546 -1.85 -14.04 27.67
CA SER A 546 -2.32 -13.66 29.01
C SER A 546 -1.20 -13.25 29.95
N GLU A 547 0.03 -13.70 29.68
CA GLU A 547 1.21 -13.49 30.52
C GLU A 547 2.48 -13.42 29.65
N VAL A 548 3.41 -12.56 30.04
CA VAL A 548 4.75 -12.42 29.44
C VAL A 548 5.79 -12.49 30.54
N GLY A 549 6.82 -13.34 30.37
CA GLY A 549 7.89 -13.55 31.32
C GLY A 549 9.02 -12.52 31.20
N ARG A 550 9.89 -12.51 32.24
CA ARG A 550 11.09 -11.66 32.28
C ARG A 550 12.00 -11.86 31.07
N GLY A 551 12.48 -10.75 30.47
CA GLY A 551 13.38 -10.73 29.31
C GLY A 551 12.68 -10.93 27.99
N GLN A 552 11.38 -11.15 27.97
CA GLN A 552 10.60 -11.30 26.75
C GLN A 552 10.18 -9.94 26.21
N ARG A 553 10.44 -9.67 24.92
CA ARG A 553 9.98 -8.48 24.23
C ARG A 553 8.51 -8.64 23.83
N CYS A 554 7.69 -7.64 24.16
CA CYS A 554 6.25 -7.68 23.88
C CYS A 554 5.69 -6.30 23.58
N GLY A 555 4.52 -6.29 22.94
CA GLY A 555 3.62 -5.14 22.86
C GLY A 555 2.54 -5.24 23.94
N MET A 556 2.22 -4.14 24.58
CA MET A 556 1.21 -4.04 25.63
C MET A 556 0.13 -3.06 25.22
N VAL A 557 -1.13 -3.48 25.28
CA VAL A 557 -2.31 -2.66 25.03
C VAL A 557 -2.95 -2.30 26.36
N LEU A 558 -3.27 -1.04 26.56
CA LEU A 558 -3.84 -0.47 27.79
C LEU A 558 -5.24 0.09 27.52
N ASP A 559 -6.05 0.21 28.61
CA ASP A 559 -7.34 0.91 28.60
C ASP A 559 -7.16 2.39 28.34
N ARG A 560 -6.07 3.01 28.86
CA ARG A 560 -5.71 4.41 28.68
C ARG A 560 -4.21 4.61 28.73
N THR A 561 -3.74 5.75 28.15
CA THR A 561 -2.31 6.08 28.15
C THR A 561 -2.06 7.58 28.08
N CYS A 562 -0.97 8.04 28.73
CA CYS A 562 -0.42 9.36 28.58
C CYS A 562 0.71 9.45 27.53
N PHE A 563 1.10 8.32 26.93
CA PHE A 563 2.13 8.28 25.90
C PHE A 563 1.58 8.77 24.56
N TYR A 564 2.35 9.56 23.88
CA TYR A 564 2.09 9.95 22.48
C TYR A 564 2.56 8.83 21.57
N ALA A 565 1.64 8.22 20.85
CA ALA A 565 1.94 7.29 19.78
C ALA A 565 2.33 8.05 18.51
N GLU A 566 3.29 7.51 17.74
CA GLU A 566 3.77 8.13 16.52
C GLU A 566 2.65 8.42 15.51
N GLN A 567 2.42 9.69 15.21
CA GLN A 567 1.42 10.18 14.27
C GLN A 567 1.67 11.65 13.90
N GLY A 568 1.09 12.15 12.79
CA GLY A 568 1.18 13.58 12.42
C GLY A 568 2.61 14.10 12.26
N GLY A 569 3.59 13.22 11.99
CA GLY A 569 5.00 13.58 11.84
C GLY A 569 5.78 13.78 13.13
N GLN A 570 5.15 13.65 14.31
CA GLN A 570 5.85 13.66 15.60
C GLN A 570 6.17 12.23 16.01
N THR A 571 7.42 11.95 16.43
CA THR A 571 7.85 10.65 16.94
C THR A 571 7.17 10.33 18.28
N HIS A 572 7.10 9.02 18.57
CA HIS A 572 6.56 8.49 19.80
C HIS A 572 7.31 8.94 21.05
N ASP A 573 6.62 8.90 22.18
CA ASP A 573 7.24 9.04 23.47
C ASP A 573 8.00 7.80 23.90
N GLN A 574 8.92 8.00 24.79
CA GLN A 574 9.58 7.02 25.61
C GLN A 574 9.30 7.29 27.09
N GLY A 575 9.58 6.32 27.94
CA GLY A 575 9.41 6.46 29.38
C GLY A 575 9.42 5.12 30.08
N TYR A 576 8.68 4.99 31.16
CA TYR A 576 8.59 3.76 31.92
C TYR A 576 7.23 3.64 32.63
N PHE A 577 6.95 2.47 33.17
CA PHE A 577 5.87 2.29 34.12
C PHE A 577 6.32 1.47 35.32
N THR A 578 5.57 1.58 36.40
CA THR A 578 5.66 0.71 37.59
C THR A 578 4.37 -0.10 37.67
N LYS A 579 4.46 -1.29 38.27
CA LYS A 579 3.32 -2.19 38.48
C LYS A 579 2.94 -2.17 39.95
N ASP A 580 1.65 -2.26 40.26
CA ASP A 580 1.15 -2.37 41.61
C ASP A 580 1.75 -3.63 42.32
N GLY A 581 2.29 -3.41 43.51
CA GLY A 581 3.02 -4.44 44.25
C GLY A 581 4.49 -4.64 43.87
N LEU A 582 5.00 -3.94 42.81
CA LEU A 582 6.39 -3.96 42.37
C LEU A 582 6.88 -2.54 42.02
N GLN A 583 6.66 -1.59 42.93
CA GLN A 583 6.95 -0.17 42.73
C GLN A 583 8.44 0.15 42.56
N ASP A 584 9.32 -0.71 43.02
CA ASP A 584 10.78 -0.58 42.87
C ASP A 584 11.32 -1.13 41.53
N VAL A 585 10.45 -1.74 40.71
CA VAL A 585 10.82 -2.29 39.42
C VAL A 585 10.30 -1.37 38.32
N LEU A 586 11.22 -0.84 37.51
CA LEU A 586 10.88 -0.02 36.34
C LEU A 586 10.79 -0.90 35.08
N PHE A 587 9.73 -0.71 34.33
CA PHE A 587 9.51 -1.34 33.02
C PHE A 587 9.69 -0.26 31.94
N PRO A 588 10.82 -0.23 31.22
CA PRO A 588 11.05 0.76 30.16
C PRO A 588 10.07 0.55 29.01
N VAL A 589 9.46 1.63 28.53
CA VAL A 589 8.67 1.69 27.29
C VAL A 589 9.54 2.29 26.20
N GLU A 590 9.88 1.46 25.21
CA GLU A 590 10.80 1.80 24.14
C GLU A 590 10.11 2.60 23.02
N CYS A 591 8.87 2.24 22.74
CA CYS A 591 8.08 2.82 21.64
C CYS A 591 6.57 2.76 21.95
N ALA A 592 5.80 3.71 21.44
CA ALA A 592 4.34 3.69 21.45
C ALA A 592 3.82 3.89 20.02
N ARG A 593 2.96 2.97 19.54
CA ARG A 593 2.40 2.99 18.17
C ARG A 593 0.90 2.88 18.18
N LEU A 594 0.25 3.56 17.24
CA LEU A 594 -1.20 3.47 17.04
C LEU A 594 -1.53 2.37 16.04
N ALA A 595 -2.43 1.45 16.42
CA ALA A 595 -2.92 0.39 15.55
C ALA A 595 -4.43 0.18 15.77
N GLY A 596 -5.26 0.53 14.78
CA GLY A 596 -6.70 0.28 14.79
C GLY A 596 -7.46 0.85 16.02
N GLY A 597 -7.02 2.01 16.55
CA GLY A 597 -7.61 2.63 17.75
C GLY A 597 -6.99 2.15 19.07
N TYR A 598 -6.04 1.22 19.04
CA TYR A 598 -5.26 0.78 20.19
C TYR A 598 -3.87 1.41 20.16
N VAL A 599 -3.37 1.83 21.33
CA VAL A 599 -1.97 2.22 21.52
C VAL A 599 -1.18 1.03 22.02
N VAL A 600 -0.23 0.55 21.22
CA VAL A 600 0.66 -0.54 21.55
C VAL A 600 1.96 0.02 22.13
N HIS A 601 2.26 -0.33 23.39
CA HIS A 601 3.51 0.03 24.07
C HIS A 601 4.51 -1.09 23.91
N GLU A 602 5.60 -0.86 23.20
CA GLU A 602 6.68 -1.84 23.02
C GLU A 602 7.67 -1.78 24.17
N LEU A 603 7.95 -2.93 24.74
CA LEU A 603 8.85 -3.07 25.88
C LEU A 603 9.51 -4.44 25.93
N THR A 604 10.60 -4.52 26.68
CA THR A 604 11.16 -5.80 27.15
C THR A 604 10.81 -5.95 28.63
N ALA A 605 10.05 -6.98 28.98
CA ALA A 605 9.54 -7.18 30.34
C ALA A 605 10.69 -7.42 31.34
N THR A 606 10.80 -6.53 32.32
CA THR A 606 11.81 -6.66 33.39
C THR A 606 11.41 -7.70 34.45
N GLU A 607 10.13 -7.92 34.65
CA GLU A 607 9.50 -8.95 35.44
C GLU A 607 8.20 -9.44 34.78
N THR A 608 7.56 -10.45 35.34
CA THR A 608 6.33 -11.02 34.76
C THR A 608 5.19 -10.00 34.69
N LEU A 609 4.59 -9.85 33.50
CA LEU A 609 3.40 -9.05 33.25
C LEU A 609 2.21 -9.94 32.89
N ARG A 610 1.01 -9.56 33.35
CA ARG A 610 -0.26 -10.27 33.09
C ARG A 610 -1.34 -9.30 32.63
N THR A 611 -2.29 -9.79 31.85
CA THR A 611 -3.54 -9.08 31.59
C THR A 611 -4.28 -8.84 32.91
N GLY A 612 -4.81 -7.61 33.07
CA GLY A 612 -5.45 -7.15 34.31
C GLY A 612 -4.51 -6.47 35.31
N ASP A 613 -3.20 -6.48 35.08
CA ASP A 613 -2.26 -5.75 35.95
C ASP A 613 -2.55 -4.26 35.93
N GLN A 614 -2.52 -3.64 37.14
CA GLN A 614 -2.60 -2.18 37.30
C GLN A 614 -1.19 -1.60 37.26
N ILE A 615 -1.01 -0.58 36.46
CA ILE A 615 0.27 0.07 36.24
C ILE A 615 0.18 1.58 36.31
N GLN A 616 1.29 2.23 36.66
CA GLN A 616 1.43 3.69 36.67
C GLN A 616 2.44 4.10 35.60
N LEU A 617 1.97 4.84 34.58
CA LEU A 617 2.77 5.28 33.44
C LEU A 617 3.48 6.62 33.73
N HIS A 618 4.73 6.75 33.26
CA HIS A 618 5.56 7.95 33.36
C HIS A 618 6.26 8.18 32.02
N VAL A 619 6.02 9.34 31.40
CA VAL A 619 6.73 9.74 30.17
C VAL A 619 8.10 10.30 30.48
N ASP A 620 9.03 10.19 29.53
CA ASP A 620 10.27 10.96 29.55
C ASP A 620 9.93 12.45 29.28
N GLU A 621 9.83 13.23 30.35
CA GLU A 621 9.42 14.64 30.31
C GLU A 621 10.38 15.49 29.47
N THR A 622 11.67 15.25 29.58
CA THR A 622 12.71 15.98 28.82
C THR A 622 12.53 15.78 27.33
N ARG A 623 12.36 14.52 26.90
CA ARG A 623 12.10 14.15 25.50
C ARG A 623 10.76 14.73 25.00
N ARG A 624 9.70 14.64 25.81
CA ARG A 624 8.36 15.17 25.49
C ARG A 624 8.40 16.68 25.26
N VAL A 625 9.01 17.46 26.17
CA VAL A 625 9.13 18.91 26.05
C VAL A 625 9.95 19.28 24.80
N ALA A 626 11.05 18.60 24.55
CA ALA A 626 11.85 18.83 23.36
C ALA A 626 11.05 18.57 22.04
N CYS A 627 10.20 17.55 22.00
CA CYS A 627 9.29 17.31 20.87
C CYS A 627 8.22 18.42 20.77
N MET A 628 7.61 18.85 21.88
CA MET A 628 6.62 19.93 21.92
C MET A 628 7.20 21.26 21.41
N GLU A 629 8.44 21.60 21.79
CA GLU A 629 9.17 22.78 21.30
C GLU A 629 9.26 22.76 19.76
N LYS A 630 9.76 21.63 19.22
CA LYS A 630 10.00 21.47 17.80
C LYS A 630 8.70 21.35 16.99
N HIS A 631 7.66 20.75 17.57
CA HIS A 631 6.35 20.68 16.89
C HIS A 631 5.68 22.04 16.81
N THR A 632 5.70 22.81 17.91
CA THR A 632 5.19 24.20 17.90
C THR A 632 6.01 25.06 16.94
N ALA A 633 7.34 24.88 16.91
CA ALA A 633 8.24 25.56 15.97
C ALA A 633 7.93 25.19 14.50
N ALA A 634 7.52 23.96 14.21
CA ALA A 634 7.12 23.53 12.86
C ALA A 634 5.87 24.29 12.37
N HIS A 635 4.88 24.55 13.24
CA HIS A 635 3.73 25.39 12.92
C HIS A 635 4.14 26.85 12.65
N MET A 636 5.09 27.39 13.44
CA MET A 636 5.62 28.74 13.21
C MET A 636 6.40 28.82 11.90
N LEU A 637 7.13 27.78 11.57
CA LEU A 637 7.86 27.67 10.29
C LEU A 637 6.89 27.62 9.10
N ASN A 638 5.83 26.81 9.17
CA ASN A 638 4.80 26.77 8.16
C ASN A 638 4.11 28.13 7.97
N PHE A 639 3.80 28.82 9.06
CA PHE A 639 3.23 30.16 9.04
C PHE A 639 4.19 31.15 8.36
N ALA A 640 5.46 31.20 8.78
CA ALA A 640 6.45 32.14 8.28
C ALA A 640 6.74 31.92 6.77
N LEU A 641 6.83 30.66 6.32
CA LEU A 641 7.02 30.33 4.91
C LEU A 641 5.85 30.83 4.05
N ARG A 642 4.61 30.69 4.50
CA ARG A 642 3.43 31.18 3.77
C ARG A 642 3.33 32.71 3.74
N GLU A 643 3.67 33.35 4.84
CA GLU A 643 3.72 34.83 4.90
C GLU A 643 4.76 35.40 3.91
N LEU A 644 5.91 34.73 3.78
CA LEU A 644 7.00 35.21 2.94
C LEU A 644 6.86 34.82 1.46
N LEU A 645 6.43 33.59 1.19
CA LEU A 645 6.42 33.02 -0.16
C LEU A 645 5.01 33.00 -0.78
N GLY A 646 3.98 33.34 0.00
CA GLY A 646 2.59 33.39 -0.44
C GLY A 646 1.79 32.12 -0.15
N SER A 647 0.47 32.21 -0.39
CA SER A 647 -0.52 31.15 -0.04
C SER A 647 -0.35 29.85 -0.82
N GLY A 648 0.43 29.83 -1.89
CA GLY A 648 0.72 28.63 -2.70
C GLY A 648 1.69 27.65 -2.03
N VAL A 649 2.30 28.00 -0.88
CA VAL A 649 3.17 27.09 -0.12
C VAL A 649 2.30 26.09 0.63
N ALA A 650 2.49 24.81 0.35
CA ALA A 650 1.82 23.69 1.02
C ALA A 650 2.85 22.78 1.70
N GLN A 651 2.51 22.32 2.91
CA GLN A 651 3.28 21.29 3.59
C GLN A 651 3.22 19.97 2.78
N ARG A 652 4.37 19.32 2.64
CA ARG A 652 4.52 18.03 1.94
C ARG A 652 4.99 16.90 2.84
N GLY A 653 5.41 17.24 4.05
CA GLY A 653 5.82 16.31 5.08
C GLY A 653 6.45 17.02 6.25
N SER A 654 6.43 16.40 7.41
CA SER A 654 7.13 16.85 8.61
C SER A 654 7.69 15.65 9.36
N HIS A 655 8.76 15.87 10.11
CA HIS A 655 9.29 14.89 11.05
C HIS A 655 9.89 15.63 12.23
N VAL A 656 9.29 15.41 13.39
CA VAL A 656 9.60 16.10 14.64
C VAL A 656 10.14 15.08 15.63
N THR A 657 11.41 15.24 16.00
CA THR A 657 12.09 14.44 17.03
C THR A 657 12.53 15.32 18.20
N ALA A 658 13.04 14.73 19.25
CA ALA A 658 13.63 15.50 20.36
C ALA A 658 14.85 16.32 19.93
N ASP A 659 15.59 15.90 18.89
CA ASP A 659 16.85 16.53 18.45
C ASP A 659 16.61 17.65 17.41
N ARG A 660 15.66 17.45 16.47
CA ARG A 660 15.47 18.35 15.32
C ARG A 660 14.05 18.31 14.78
N LEU A 661 13.67 19.33 14.03
CA LEU A 661 12.51 19.30 13.16
C LEU A 661 12.94 19.26 11.68
N ARG A 662 12.24 18.50 10.88
CA ARG A 662 12.31 18.50 9.43
C ARG A 662 10.97 18.94 8.87
N PHE A 663 10.99 19.83 7.89
CA PHE A 663 9.79 20.36 7.25
C PHE A 663 9.97 20.39 5.74
N ASP A 664 9.13 19.66 5.04
CA ASP A 664 9.12 19.57 3.58
C ASP A 664 7.93 20.38 3.06
N PHE A 665 8.18 21.28 2.08
CA PHE A 665 7.16 22.19 1.57
C PHE A 665 7.28 22.40 0.06
N SER A 666 6.19 22.81 -0.59
CA SER A 666 6.19 23.13 -2.02
C SER A 666 6.97 24.44 -2.27
N SER A 667 8.02 24.38 -3.12
CA SER A 667 8.81 25.53 -3.57
C SER A 667 9.36 25.32 -4.96
N LYS A 668 9.26 26.31 -5.82
CA LYS A 668 9.77 26.26 -7.20
C LYS A 668 11.30 26.30 -7.30
N SER A 669 11.95 26.86 -6.30
CA SER A 669 13.41 27.03 -6.21
C SER A 669 13.85 26.99 -4.75
N SER A 670 15.15 26.74 -4.52
CA SER A 670 15.76 26.91 -3.20
C SER A 670 15.57 28.34 -2.69
N LEU A 671 15.44 28.47 -1.37
CA LEU A 671 15.36 29.77 -0.70
C LEU A 671 16.71 30.44 -0.68
N SER A 672 16.73 31.75 -0.93
CA SER A 672 17.95 32.55 -0.75
C SER A 672 18.28 32.69 0.76
N VAL A 673 19.54 32.98 1.07
CA VAL A 673 20.00 33.22 2.44
C VAL A 673 19.19 34.33 3.09
N SER A 674 18.86 35.41 2.35
CA SER A 674 18.05 36.52 2.86
C SER A 674 16.61 36.09 3.19
N GLN A 675 16.02 35.21 2.41
CA GLN A 675 14.69 34.65 2.69
C GLN A 675 14.70 33.75 3.94
N LEU A 676 15.72 32.89 4.10
CA LEU A 676 15.89 32.08 5.30
C LEU A 676 16.06 32.93 6.56
N GLN A 677 16.85 33.99 6.48
CA GLN A 677 17.01 34.95 7.58
C GLN A 677 15.71 35.68 7.92
N GLU A 678 14.88 36.02 6.93
CA GLU A 678 13.57 36.63 7.15
C GLU A 678 12.59 35.68 7.81
N VAL A 679 12.58 34.40 7.38
CA VAL A 679 11.80 33.33 8.03
C VAL A 679 12.20 33.21 9.51
N GLU A 680 13.50 33.08 9.80
CA GLU A 680 13.99 33.00 11.19
C GLU A 680 13.62 34.25 12.00
N ARG A 681 13.73 35.45 11.41
CA ARG A 681 13.40 36.73 12.08
C ARG A 681 11.90 36.81 12.42
N LEU A 682 11.03 36.35 11.52
CA LEU A 682 9.59 36.31 11.77
C LEU A 682 9.26 35.33 12.90
N ILE A 683 9.83 34.14 12.88
CA ILE A 683 9.63 33.13 13.94
C ILE A 683 10.17 33.66 15.28
N GLN A 684 11.36 34.26 15.29
CA GLN A 684 11.95 34.80 16.51
C GLN A 684 11.11 35.95 17.12
N ARG A 685 10.41 36.74 16.27
CA ARG A 685 9.44 37.74 16.71
C ARG A 685 8.26 37.07 17.43
N ILE A 686 7.63 36.04 16.84
CA ILE A 686 6.52 35.29 17.41
C ILE A 686 6.92 34.63 18.75
N ILE A 687 8.13 34.09 18.84
CA ILE A 687 8.68 33.54 20.09
C ILE A 687 8.77 34.64 21.17
N LYS A 688 9.26 35.81 20.80
CA LYS A 688 9.43 36.94 21.74
C LYS A 688 8.09 37.53 22.19
N GLU A 689 7.08 37.54 21.32
CA GLU A 689 5.71 37.97 21.63
C GLU A 689 4.98 36.98 22.56
N ASN A 690 5.49 35.76 22.69
CA ASN A 690 5.04 34.76 23.66
C ASN A 690 3.52 34.47 23.62
N HIS A 691 2.98 34.25 22.41
CA HIS A 691 1.57 33.96 22.20
C HIS A 691 1.11 32.65 22.84
N VAL A 692 -0.17 32.62 23.24
CA VAL A 692 -0.83 31.40 23.73
C VAL A 692 -1.11 30.47 22.57
N VAL A 693 -0.90 29.19 22.77
CA VAL A 693 -1.28 28.09 21.84
C VAL A 693 -2.62 27.53 22.32
N HIS A 694 -3.65 27.73 21.51
CA HIS A 694 -5.01 27.29 21.80
C HIS A 694 -5.29 25.99 21.04
N THR A 695 -5.96 25.05 21.69
CA THR A 695 -6.39 23.78 21.09
C THR A 695 -7.84 23.51 21.42
N GLN A 696 -8.59 23.00 20.42
CA GLN A 696 -10.00 22.64 20.61
C GLN A 696 -10.37 21.53 19.61
N GLU A 697 -11.14 20.55 20.08
CA GLU A 697 -11.79 19.58 19.21
C GLU A 697 -13.10 20.16 18.69
N VAL A 698 -13.28 20.05 17.36
CA VAL A 698 -14.47 20.55 16.67
C VAL A 698 -14.88 19.57 15.56
N PRO A 699 -16.17 19.53 15.18
CA PRO A 699 -16.58 18.75 14.00
C PRO A 699 -15.80 19.19 12.75
N LEU A 700 -15.36 18.23 11.94
CA LEU A 700 -14.53 18.48 10.75
C LEU A 700 -15.17 19.49 9.77
N ALA A 701 -16.49 19.40 9.59
CA ALA A 701 -17.24 20.35 8.77
C ALA A 701 -17.08 21.79 9.26
N ARG A 702 -17.13 22.02 10.60
CA ARG A 702 -16.96 23.33 11.21
C ARG A 702 -15.51 23.80 11.16
N ALA A 703 -14.55 22.90 11.33
CA ALA A 703 -13.13 23.25 11.19
C ALA A 703 -12.81 23.79 9.79
N ASN A 704 -13.39 23.20 8.75
CA ASN A 704 -13.20 23.62 7.36
C ASN A 704 -13.78 25.03 7.04
N GLU A 705 -14.64 25.58 7.89
CA GLU A 705 -15.15 26.96 7.74
C GLU A 705 -14.15 28.01 8.23
N ILE A 706 -13.09 27.61 8.96
CA ILE A 706 -12.10 28.54 9.52
C ILE A 706 -11.26 29.14 8.39
N ALA A 707 -11.32 30.45 8.24
CA ALA A 707 -10.54 31.17 7.25
C ALA A 707 -9.02 31.05 7.52
N GLY A 708 -8.27 30.55 6.54
CA GLY A 708 -6.83 30.35 6.66
C GLY A 708 -6.39 29.06 7.34
N LEU A 709 -7.31 28.15 7.64
CA LEU A 709 -6.99 26.81 8.12
C LEU A 709 -6.01 26.11 7.18
N ARG A 710 -5.03 25.41 7.75
CA ARG A 710 -4.06 24.62 7.02
C ARG A 710 -4.29 23.14 7.27
N THR A 711 -4.32 22.42 6.19
CA THR A 711 -4.50 20.96 6.17
C THR A 711 -3.38 20.33 5.36
N VAL A 712 -3.08 19.08 5.63
CA VAL A 712 -2.28 18.20 4.78
C VAL A 712 -3.23 17.26 4.03
N ASP A 713 -2.73 16.63 2.98
CA ASP A 713 -3.51 15.71 2.14
C ASP A 713 -3.66 14.34 2.85
N GLU A 714 -4.47 14.32 3.91
CA GLU A 714 -4.73 13.15 4.77
C GLU A 714 -6.23 13.04 5.09
N VAL A 715 -6.66 11.85 5.49
CA VAL A 715 -8.02 11.61 6.00
C VAL A 715 -8.06 11.98 7.48
N TYR A 716 -8.83 12.99 7.81
CA TYR A 716 -8.98 13.46 9.18
C TYR A 716 -10.13 12.73 9.89
N PRO A 717 -10.00 12.47 11.21
CA PRO A 717 -11.11 11.98 12.02
C PRO A 717 -12.20 13.06 12.16
N ASP A 718 -13.38 12.67 12.61
CA ASP A 718 -14.44 13.60 13.01
C ASP A 718 -14.95 13.20 14.41
N PRO A 719 -14.79 14.03 15.45
CA PRO A 719 -14.24 15.40 15.44
C PRO A 719 -12.73 15.46 15.20
N VAL A 720 -12.25 16.66 14.85
CA VAL A 720 -10.84 16.96 14.57
C VAL A 720 -10.28 18.00 15.55
N ARG A 721 -9.01 17.86 15.92
CA ARG A 721 -8.32 18.80 16.79
C ARG A 721 -7.72 19.95 15.99
N VAL A 722 -8.14 21.18 16.30
CA VAL A 722 -7.61 22.43 15.74
C VAL A 722 -6.62 23.04 16.72
N VAL A 723 -5.45 23.44 16.21
CA VAL A 723 -4.38 24.13 16.94
C VAL A 723 -4.23 25.52 16.35
N SER A 724 -4.37 26.56 17.20
CA SER A 724 -4.24 27.96 16.80
C SER A 724 -3.27 28.71 17.72
N VAL A 725 -2.47 29.63 17.15
CA VAL A 725 -1.51 30.43 17.90
C VAL A 725 -1.97 31.88 17.97
N GLY A 726 -2.18 32.37 19.17
CA GLY A 726 -2.54 33.75 19.47
C GLY A 726 -4.02 34.05 19.55
N LEU A 727 -4.89 33.31 18.85
CA LEU A 727 -6.35 33.51 18.92
C LEU A 727 -7.05 32.20 19.34
N PRO A 728 -8.06 32.28 20.20
CA PRO A 728 -8.89 31.12 20.56
C PRO A 728 -9.61 30.54 19.33
N VAL A 729 -9.70 29.21 19.26
CA VAL A 729 -10.38 28.50 18.16
C VAL A 729 -11.85 28.91 18.09
N SER A 730 -12.50 29.16 19.23
CA SER A 730 -13.87 29.64 19.30
C SER A 730 -14.09 30.99 18.59
N GLU A 731 -13.12 31.90 18.65
CA GLU A 731 -13.19 33.18 17.92
C GLU A 731 -13.06 32.96 16.42
N LEU A 732 -12.18 32.06 16.00
CA LEU A 732 -11.96 31.72 14.58
C LEU A 732 -13.19 31.03 13.93
N LEU A 733 -14.00 30.34 14.73
CA LEU A 733 -15.25 29.70 14.28
C LEU A 733 -16.41 30.68 14.12
N HIS A 734 -16.35 31.86 14.74
CA HIS A 734 -17.38 32.89 14.66
C HIS A 734 -17.04 34.02 13.67
N ASP A 735 -15.76 34.27 13.45
CA ASP A 735 -15.28 35.32 12.56
C ASP A 735 -14.60 34.74 11.33
N HIS A 736 -15.30 34.78 10.22
CA HIS A 736 -14.82 34.25 8.91
C HIS A 736 -13.83 35.19 8.21
N THR A 737 -13.38 36.28 8.85
CA THR A 737 -12.39 37.19 8.25
C THR A 737 -11.00 36.55 8.29
N PRO A 738 -10.23 36.55 7.16
CA PRO A 738 -8.87 36.03 7.15
C PRO A 738 -7.98 36.78 8.12
N ARG A 739 -7.52 36.09 9.17
CA ARG A 739 -6.56 36.65 10.12
C ARG A 739 -5.17 36.10 9.93
N ARG A 740 -4.15 36.90 10.19
CA ARG A 740 -2.74 36.48 10.11
C ARG A 740 -2.34 35.69 11.35
N VAL A 741 -2.83 34.46 11.45
CA VAL A 741 -2.52 33.53 12.55
C VAL A 741 -2.16 32.17 12.02
N SER A 742 -1.39 31.40 12.78
CA SER A 742 -1.18 29.98 12.49
C SER A 742 -2.39 29.19 12.98
N VAL A 743 -3.10 28.52 12.10
CA VAL A 743 -4.21 27.61 12.45
C VAL A 743 -4.11 26.35 11.60
N GLU A 744 -4.06 25.19 12.25
CA GLU A 744 -3.77 23.91 11.61
C GLU A 744 -4.59 22.77 12.25
N LEU A 745 -4.93 21.73 11.45
CA LEU A 745 -5.41 20.46 11.98
C LEU A 745 -4.21 19.66 12.46
N CYS A 746 -4.12 19.35 13.74
CA CYS A 746 -2.94 18.71 14.30
C CYS A 746 -3.25 17.89 15.56
N CYS A 747 -2.79 16.63 15.58
CA CYS A 747 -2.88 15.71 16.72
C CYS A 747 -1.63 15.74 17.62
N GLY A 748 -0.62 16.59 17.32
CA GLY A 748 0.64 16.63 18.04
C GLY A 748 0.54 17.28 19.44
N THR A 749 1.57 17.10 20.24
CA THR A 749 1.72 17.79 21.52
C THR A 749 2.43 19.12 21.30
N HIS A 750 1.94 20.18 21.91
CA HIS A 750 2.41 21.53 21.71
C HIS A 750 2.75 22.25 23.02
N LEU A 751 3.68 23.21 22.96
CA LEU A 751 3.87 24.13 24.04
C LEU A 751 2.59 24.95 24.27
N LEU A 752 2.32 25.34 25.49
CA LEU A 752 1.18 26.23 25.84
C LEU A 752 1.43 27.68 25.45
N ARG A 753 2.69 28.06 25.24
CA ARG A 753 3.11 29.38 24.80
C ARG A 753 4.32 29.31 23.87
N THR A 754 4.36 30.20 22.86
CA THR A 754 5.44 30.22 21.86
C THR A 754 6.82 30.59 22.43
N GLY A 755 6.85 31.33 23.54
CA GLY A 755 8.10 31.69 24.22
C GLY A 755 8.92 30.51 24.71
N GLY A 756 8.28 29.36 24.96
CA GLY A 756 8.95 28.12 25.34
C GLY A 756 9.86 27.55 24.27
N ILE A 757 9.70 27.92 22.97
CA ILE A 757 10.61 27.54 21.89
C ILE A 757 12.01 28.16 22.13
N ARG A 758 12.10 29.28 22.83
CA ARG A 758 13.30 30.04 23.18
C ARG A 758 14.07 30.56 21.96
N HIS A 759 14.63 29.70 21.16
CA HIS A 759 15.36 30.01 19.93
C HIS A 759 15.03 29.00 18.83
N LEU A 760 15.09 29.42 17.56
CA LEU A 760 15.04 28.56 16.41
C LEU A 760 16.14 28.93 15.43
N VAL A 761 16.83 27.94 14.91
CA VAL A 761 17.88 28.10 13.89
C VAL A 761 17.67 27.07 12.80
N ILE A 762 17.61 27.52 11.53
CA ILE A 762 17.59 26.67 10.36
C ILE A 762 19.03 26.19 10.10
N THR A 763 19.25 24.89 10.18
CA THR A 763 20.58 24.27 9.99
C THR A 763 20.86 23.91 8.54
N SER A 764 19.83 23.61 7.76
CA SER A 764 19.97 23.36 6.34
C SER A 764 18.67 23.60 5.59
N GLU A 765 18.79 24.04 4.33
CA GLU A 765 17.74 24.06 3.34
C GLU A 765 18.25 23.35 2.08
N ARG A 766 17.45 22.45 1.51
CA ARG A 766 17.81 21.73 0.28
C ARG A 766 16.57 21.54 -0.57
N GLN A 767 16.69 21.84 -1.84
CA GLN A 767 15.69 21.42 -2.81
C GLN A 767 15.83 19.90 -3.03
N MET A 768 14.79 19.17 -2.68
CA MET A 768 14.79 17.70 -2.73
C MET A 768 14.45 17.19 -4.13
N VAL A 769 13.39 17.75 -4.73
CA VAL A 769 12.93 17.52 -6.08
C VAL A 769 12.36 18.84 -6.62
N LYS A 770 12.25 18.97 -7.94
CA LYS A 770 11.64 20.17 -8.53
C LYS A 770 10.23 20.38 -7.95
N GLY A 771 10.06 21.47 -7.22
CA GLY A 771 8.81 21.82 -6.55
C GLY A 771 8.71 21.45 -5.07
N ILE A 772 9.71 20.80 -4.45
CA ILE A 772 9.73 20.50 -3.01
C ILE A 772 11.10 20.88 -2.43
N SER A 773 11.10 21.75 -1.40
CA SER A 773 12.25 22.05 -0.56
C SER A 773 12.09 21.47 0.84
N ARG A 774 13.21 21.11 1.45
CA ARG A 774 13.32 20.60 2.81
C ARG A 774 14.11 21.57 3.69
N ILE A 775 13.53 21.97 4.80
CA ILE A 775 14.21 22.67 5.87
C ILE A 775 14.45 21.71 7.04
N VAL A 776 15.64 21.79 7.64
CA VAL A 776 15.95 21.17 8.93
C VAL A 776 16.30 22.30 9.88
N ALA A 777 15.69 22.27 11.08
CA ALA A 777 15.92 23.27 12.10
C ALA A 777 16.03 22.65 13.50
N VAL A 778 16.67 23.37 14.41
CA VAL A 778 16.81 23.04 15.82
C VAL A 778 16.25 24.17 16.69
N THR A 779 15.87 23.85 17.93
CA THR A 779 15.26 24.81 18.87
C THR A 779 16.04 24.82 20.19
N GLY A 780 15.71 25.77 21.07
CA GLY A 780 16.18 25.82 22.44
C GLY A 780 17.69 26.00 22.56
N ASP A 781 18.33 25.19 23.39
CA ASP A 781 19.76 25.30 23.67
C ASP A 781 20.64 24.82 22.51
N ASP A 782 20.17 23.82 21.73
CA ASP A 782 20.82 23.37 20.50
C ASP A 782 20.92 24.52 19.49
N ALA A 783 19.86 25.34 19.39
CA ALA A 783 19.87 26.53 18.51
C ALA A 783 20.88 27.57 18.95
N LYS A 784 21.12 27.76 20.28
CA LYS A 784 22.15 28.67 20.79
C LYS A 784 23.55 28.20 20.44
N GLN A 785 23.82 26.91 20.60
CA GLN A 785 25.12 26.31 20.26
C GLN A 785 25.47 26.48 18.77
N VAL A 786 24.51 26.17 17.90
CA VAL A 786 24.66 26.32 16.44
C VAL A 786 24.78 27.79 16.05
N GLY A 787 24.03 28.70 16.69
CA GLY A 787 24.03 30.13 16.39
C GLY A 787 25.37 30.84 16.74
N SER A 788 26.11 30.31 17.72
CA SER A 788 27.42 30.86 18.11
C SER A 788 28.58 30.45 17.17
N GLY A 789 28.38 29.42 16.32
CA GLY A 789 29.38 28.84 15.41
C GLY A 789 29.11 29.06 13.91
N ARG A 790 28.19 29.96 13.53
CA ARG A 790 27.73 30.08 12.12
C ARG A 790 28.85 30.55 11.17
N PHE A 791 29.35 29.61 10.36
CA PHE A 791 29.77 29.85 8.98
C PHE A 791 28.69 29.20 8.08
N TYR A 792 27.96 30.02 7.30
CA TYR A 792 27.11 29.53 6.23
C TYR A 792 28.04 28.87 5.19
N CYS A 793 28.11 27.54 5.18
CA CYS A 793 28.65 26.82 4.03
C CYS A 793 27.62 26.96 2.90
N LEU A 794 27.94 27.78 1.91
CA LEU A 794 27.27 27.91 0.60
C LEU A 794 27.37 26.63 -0.20
#